data_f96c41b2a033c64c3809ad944fc011d8
#
_entry.id   f96c41b2a033c64c3809ad944fc011d8
#
_cell.length_a   1.000
_cell.length_b   1.000
_cell.length_c   1.000
_cell.angle_alpha   90.00
_cell.angle_beta   90.00
_cell.angle_gamma   90.00
#
_symmetry.space_group_name_H-M   'P 1'
#
loop_
_entity.id
_entity.type
_entity.pdbx_description
1 polymer ?
#
loop_
_entity_poly.entity_id
_entity_poly.type
_entity_poly.pdbx_seq_one_letter_code
_entity_poly.pdbx_strand_id
1 'polypeptide(L)'
;MFRDKWPLGIAACVIGLAGALWGAEVTSHPERRRVVGFQLIDAAGKVTAVNTQTQKQLTVVCFLGTECPLARQYGPRLNTLATEFTGPRVRFVGVNSNSQDSPAEVAAFVKEYGITFPILKDPGNKVADLFGARHMAEVFVLDETLAIRYRGRVDDQFQPGVARGHATRQDLRVALEELLAGKTVSVARTETTGCAIGRIKTPVIEPGTNPAVTFCKQVSRVLNQHCVECHRPGEIGPFSLTDYEEVTGWGETILETIDSGRMPPWNANPKFGHFRNSRQMPESDKQLLRDWLKAGMPYGEKSDLPAPQVYSSGWQLPRAPDLVLKMRDRPFRVPATGTVEYQYFVVDPHLEQDTWVSASQVIPGNRQTVHHCIIFVRPPDGADVRGVGYLTGYVPGQRSFSLPPGHARRIPAGSKFVFQMHYTPNGAEQDDLTQVGMTFVPESEVTHEAFTLLGIDQEFEIPPHVADFPVHGNVGWFPKRAELLAIVPHMHVRGKAFQATSRRGDQTEILLEVPRYDFNWQHVYELAQPLKLSDIDKLEFTARFDNSGKNPANPDPSQTVTWGDQTWEEMAVAFFEVSEPRDAVAEPEPVRNKQKLIVKVGAEKSDTESVEKFVADFFQRFDKNADAVVETHETPLVFRKYGFREFDRDADGKLTREEIQAAAQRKRKR
;
A
#
# COMPACT_ATOMS: atom_id res chain seq x y z
N MET A 1 -16.75 63.47 42.12
CA MET A 1 -17.10 64.88 41.91
C MET A 1 -17.35 65.03 40.41
N PHE A 2 -18.61 65.46 40.10
CA PHE A 2 -19.12 66.12 38.88
C PHE A 2 -18.86 65.43 37.52
N ARG A 3 -19.91 64.82 36.89
CA ARG A 3 -21.11 65.41 36.22
C ARG A 3 -20.74 66.22 34.97
N ASP A 4 -21.14 65.81 33.85
CA ASP A 4 -22.33 65.96 32.93
C ASP A 4 -21.81 66.49 31.58
N LYS A 5 -22.21 66.08 30.46
CA LYS A 5 -23.45 66.21 29.69
C LYS A 5 -23.19 65.91 28.20
N TRP A 6 -24.12 65.20 27.63
CA TRP A 6 -24.36 65.17 26.18
C TRP A 6 -24.92 66.48 25.69
N PRO A 7 -24.84 66.85 24.38
CA PRO A 7 -26.08 66.78 23.62
C PRO A 7 -25.99 66.18 22.21
N LEU A 8 -27.16 65.73 21.81
CA LEU A 8 -27.65 65.30 20.52
C LEU A 8 -27.33 66.22 19.35
N GLY A 9 -27.08 65.71 18.19
CA GLY A 9 -27.01 66.39 16.90
C GLY A 9 -27.23 65.43 15.73
N ILE A 10 -28.47 65.29 15.32
CA ILE A 10 -29.07 65.16 13.97
C ILE A 10 -28.43 64.28 12.96
N ALA A 11 -29.18 63.22 12.63
CA ALA A 11 -29.03 62.30 11.50
C ALA A 11 -29.11 63.07 10.15
N ALA A 12 -28.18 62.70 9.25
CA ALA A 12 -28.35 62.88 7.82
C ALA A 12 -28.21 61.53 7.14
N CYS A 13 -29.33 60.97 6.70
CA CYS A 13 -29.38 59.85 5.80
C CYS A 13 -28.73 60.22 4.48
N VAL A 14 -27.58 59.55 4.19
CA VAL A 14 -27.06 59.38 2.82
C VAL A 14 -27.28 57.93 2.44
N ILE A 15 -28.31 57.69 1.64
CA ILE A 15 -28.54 56.42 0.96
C ILE A 15 -27.49 56.32 -0.15
N GLY A 16 -26.38 55.68 0.16
CA GLY A 16 -25.41 55.26 -0.85
C GLY A 16 -25.83 53.91 -1.42
N LEU A 17 -26.32 53.89 -2.65
CA LEU A 17 -26.45 52.70 -3.48
C LEU A 17 -25.07 52.11 -3.68
N ALA A 18 -24.67 51.15 -2.82
CA ALA A 18 -23.59 50.23 -3.10
C ALA A 18 -24.13 49.17 -4.05
N GLY A 19 -23.94 49.39 -5.34
CA GLY A 19 -24.13 48.37 -6.36
C GLY A 19 -23.24 47.18 -6.02
N ALA A 20 -23.86 46.08 -5.62
CA ALA A 20 -23.21 44.78 -5.57
C ALA A 20 -22.80 44.39 -6.99
N LEU A 21 -21.57 44.68 -7.35
CA LEU A 21 -20.87 43.97 -8.41
C LEU A 21 -20.70 42.54 -7.92
N TRP A 22 -21.70 41.69 -8.11
CA TRP A 22 -21.53 40.29 -8.19
C TRP A 22 -20.61 40.04 -9.41
N GLY A 23 -19.33 39.86 -9.15
CA GLY A 23 -18.46 39.22 -10.10
C GLY A 23 -19.09 37.90 -10.45
N ALA A 24 -19.73 37.85 -11.60
CA ALA A 24 -20.05 36.58 -12.23
C ALA A 24 -18.71 35.89 -12.41
N GLU A 25 -18.39 34.88 -11.56
CA GLU A 25 -17.46 33.84 -11.91
C GLU A 25 -17.97 33.31 -13.25
N VAL A 26 -17.24 33.65 -14.29
CA VAL A 26 -17.39 33.02 -15.59
C VAL A 26 -16.97 31.56 -15.35
N THR A 27 -17.91 30.76 -14.91
CA THR A 27 -17.81 29.31 -15.02
C THR A 27 -17.80 29.03 -16.51
N SER A 28 -16.61 29.10 -17.12
CA SER A 28 -16.39 28.57 -18.46
C SER A 28 -16.68 27.07 -18.34
N HIS A 29 -17.90 26.69 -18.70
CA HIS A 29 -18.26 25.27 -18.79
C HIS A 29 -17.24 24.61 -19.71
N PRO A 30 -16.43 23.66 -19.23
CA PRO A 30 -15.42 22.98 -20.04
C PRO A 30 -16.04 22.24 -21.24
N GLU A 31 -17.35 22.01 -21.19
CA GLU A 31 -18.21 21.37 -22.18
C GLU A 31 -18.26 22.05 -23.56
N ARG A 32 -17.74 23.25 -23.70
CA ARG A 32 -17.76 24.00 -24.97
C ARG A 32 -16.39 24.29 -25.57
N ARG A 33 -15.30 23.88 -24.87
CA ARG A 33 -13.95 24.05 -25.42
C ARG A 33 -13.76 23.10 -26.61
N ARG A 34 -13.51 23.66 -27.79
CA ARG A 34 -13.10 22.89 -28.97
C ARG A 34 -11.59 22.82 -29.01
N VAL A 35 -11.08 21.64 -29.38
CA VAL A 35 -9.65 21.45 -29.68
C VAL A 35 -9.45 21.53 -31.20
N VAL A 36 -8.30 21.99 -31.65
CA VAL A 36 -7.91 21.90 -33.04
C VAL A 36 -7.55 20.46 -33.39
N GLY A 37 -7.77 20.07 -34.65
CA GLY A 37 -7.36 18.76 -35.11
C GLY A 37 -5.85 18.57 -35.03
N PHE A 38 -5.41 17.35 -34.76
CA PHE A 38 -4.01 16.99 -34.69
C PHE A 38 -3.75 15.66 -35.40
N GLN A 39 -2.48 15.40 -35.69
CA GLN A 39 -2.02 14.10 -36.17
C GLN A 39 -0.72 13.72 -35.48
N LEU A 40 -0.60 12.46 -35.14
CA LEU A 40 0.58 11.88 -34.49
C LEU A 40 0.90 10.51 -35.09
N ILE A 41 2.06 9.98 -34.74
CA ILE A 41 2.57 8.71 -35.24
C ILE A 41 2.58 7.70 -34.08
N ASP A 42 2.14 6.47 -34.34
CA ASP A 42 2.26 5.37 -33.39
C ASP A 42 3.68 4.76 -33.41
N ALA A 43 3.93 3.82 -32.49
CA ALA A 43 5.23 3.15 -32.39
C ALA A 43 5.59 2.31 -33.65
N ALA A 44 4.63 1.97 -34.50
CA ALA A 44 4.84 1.26 -35.76
C ALA A 44 5.07 2.22 -36.96
N GLY A 45 5.06 3.53 -36.74
CA GLY A 45 5.25 4.55 -37.78
C GLY A 45 3.96 4.91 -38.54
N LYS A 46 2.80 4.41 -38.12
CA LYS A 46 1.51 4.72 -38.73
C LYS A 46 0.98 6.07 -38.23
N VAL A 47 0.65 6.94 -39.18
CA VAL A 47 0.03 8.25 -38.91
C VAL A 47 -1.45 8.07 -38.57
N THR A 48 -1.89 8.66 -37.48
CA THR A 48 -3.30 8.76 -37.09
C THR A 48 -3.70 10.22 -36.92
N ALA A 49 -4.75 10.65 -37.58
CA ALA A 49 -5.30 12.00 -37.46
C ALA A 49 -6.58 12.00 -36.61
N VAL A 50 -6.70 13.02 -35.79
CA VAL A 50 -7.93 13.39 -35.07
C VAL A 50 -8.33 14.76 -35.58
N ASN A 51 -9.36 14.80 -36.43
CA ASN A 51 -9.84 16.02 -37.06
C ASN A 51 -11.38 16.00 -37.12
N THR A 52 -11.99 17.10 -37.55
CA THR A 52 -13.42 17.17 -37.78
C THR A 52 -13.82 16.13 -38.80
N GLN A 53 -14.79 15.32 -38.48
CA GLN A 53 -15.19 14.18 -39.28
C GLN A 53 -16.55 14.42 -39.94
N THR A 54 -16.68 13.92 -41.15
CA THR A 54 -17.97 13.91 -41.86
C THR A 54 -18.95 12.89 -41.26
N GLN A 55 -18.45 11.94 -40.45
CA GLN A 55 -19.25 10.94 -39.76
C GLN A 55 -19.48 11.35 -38.32
N LYS A 56 -20.70 11.17 -37.79
CA LYS A 56 -21.05 11.43 -36.39
C LYS A 56 -20.38 10.40 -35.48
N GLN A 57 -19.14 10.62 -35.14
CA GLN A 57 -18.30 9.73 -34.29
C GLN A 57 -17.75 10.46 -33.10
N LEU A 58 -17.93 9.88 -31.91
CA LEU A 58 -17.22 10.30 -30.70
C LEU A 58 -15.77 9.82 -30.75
N THR A 59 -14.85 10.62 -30.27
CA THR A 59 -13.44 10.23 -30.10
C THR A 59 -13.04 10.29 -28.63
N VAL A 60 -12.65 9.14 -28.09
CA VAL A 60 -12.06 9.05 -26.74
C VAL A 60 -10.54 9.20 -26.88
N VAL A 61 -9.98 10.23 -26.25
CA VAL A 61 -8.54 10.47 -26.18
C VAL A 61 -8.07 10.17 -24.76
N CYS A 62 -7.13 9.23 -24.59
CA CYS A 62 -6.60 8.77 -23.31
C CYS A 62 -5.12 9.10 -23.23
N PHE A 63 -4.66 9.79 -22.17
CA PHE A 63 -3.25 10.05 -21.93
C PHE A 63 -2.63 8.89 -21.15
N LEU A 64 -1.68 8.15 -21.73
CA LEU A 64 -1.11 6.93 -21.14
C LEU A 64 0.42 7.01 -21.13
N GLY A 65 1.03 6.57 -20.03
CA GLY A 65 2.47 6.44 -19.87
C GLY A 65 2.86 4.99 -19.55
N THR A 66 4.04 4.57 -19.95
CA THR A 66 4.48 3.17 -19.88
C THR A 66 4.80 2.69 -18.47
N GLU A 67 5.33 3.57 -17.62
CA GLU A 67 5.77 3.27 -16.26
C GLU A 67 4.78 3.72 -15.18
N CYS A 68 3.72 4.45 -15.55
CA CYS A 68 2.70 4.88 -14.60
C CYS A 68 1.86 3.71 -14.13
N PRO A 69 1.83 3.38 -12.81
CA PRO A 69 1.02 2.26 -12.30
C PRO A 69 -0.46 2.36 -12.65
N LEU A 70 -1.04 3.57 -12.63
CA LEU A 70 -2.44 3.77 -13.00
C LEU A 70 -2.68 3.56 -14.50
N ALA A 71 -1.76 3.99 -15.38
CA ALA A 71 -1.89 3.73 -16.80
C ALA A 71 -1.83 2.22 -17.10
N ARG A 72 -1.02 1.46 -16.37
CA ARG A 72 -0.95 0.00 -16.46
C ARG A 72 -2.29 -0.65 -16.08
N GLN A 73 -2.89 -0.22 -14.98
CA GLN A 73 -4.19 -0.73 -14.53
C GLN A 73 -5.34 -0.31 -15.45
N TYR A 74 -5.34 0.94 -15.94
CA TYR A 74 -6.40 1.45 -16.80
C TYR A 74 -6.24 1.04 -18.28
N GLY A 75 -5.05 0.65 -18.74
CA GLY A 75 -4.83 0.18 -20.11
C GLY A 75 -5.79 -0.94 -20.53
N PRO A 76 -5.82 -2.09 -19.83
CA PRO A 76 -6.76 -3.18 -20.11
C PRO A 76 -8.23 -2.76 -19.94
N ARG A 77 -8.53 -1.90 -18.96
CA ARG A 77 -9.89 -1.39 -18.75
C ARG A 77 -10.37 -0.53 -19.92
N LEU A 78 -9.52 0.34 -20.43
CA LEU A 78 -9.79 1.13 -21.63
C LEU A 78 -9.94 0.25 -22.86
N ASN A 79 -9.15 -0.83 -22.96
CA ASN A 79 -9.28 -1.80 -24.04
C ASN A 79 -10.62 -2.54 -23.99
N THR A 80 -11.10 -2.92 -22.82
CA THR A 80 -12.44 -3.48 -22.63
C THR A 80 -13.52 -2.50 -23.10
N LEU A 81 -13.44 -1.24 -22.66
CA LEU A 81 -14.38 -0.20 -23.11
C LEU A 81 -14.28 0.05 -24.62
N ALA A 82 -13.07 0.09 -25.17
CA ALA A 82 -12.88 0.22 -26.61
C ALA A 82 -13.56 -0.91 -27.37
N THR A 83 -13.43 -2.15 -26.89
CA THR A 83 -14.09 -3.32 -27.52
C THR A 83 -15.62 -3.25 -27.41
N GLU A 84 -16.16 -2.87 -26.28
CA GLU A 84 -17.60 -2.77 -26.04
C GLU A 84 -18.26 -1.67 -26.86
N PHE A 85 -17.60 -0.51 -26.99
CA PHE A 85 -18.11 0.64 -27.73
C PHE A 85 -17.61 0.71 -29.18
N THR A 86 -16.78 -0.26 -29.62
CA THR A 86 -16.27 -0.30 -31.00
C THR A 86 -17.39 -0.33 -32.01
N GLY A 87 -17.30 0.57 -33.01
CA GLY A 87 -18.27 0.68 -34.10
C GLY A 87 -18.13 2.02 -34.82
N PRO A 88 -19.02 2.32 -35.75
CA PRO A 88 -18.93 3.55 -36.56
C PRO A 88 -19.14 4.84 -35.74
N ARG A 89 -19.61 4.72 -34.48
CA ARG A 89 -19.96 5.88 -33.63
C ARG A 89 -18.96 6.26 -32.58
N VAL A 90 -18.00 5.36 -32.20
CA VAL A 90 -16.98 5.64 -31.19
C VAL A 90 -15.63 5.09 -31.60
N ARG A 91 -14.57 5.85 -31.44
CA ARG A 91 -13.19 5.39 -31.57
C ARG A 91 -12.37 5.77 -30.34
N PHE A 92 -11.35 4.98 -30.06
CA PHE A 92 -10.38 5.23 -28.99
C PHE A 92 -9.01 5.54 -29.59
N VAL A 93 -8.31 6.50 -28.98
CA VAL A 93 -6.95 6.89 -29.32
C VAL A 93 -6.19 7.15 -28.02
N GLY A 94 -5.10 6.43 -27.79
CA GLY A 94 -4.16 6.73 -26.75
C GLY A 94 -3.14 7.78 -27.19
N VAL A 95 -2.70 8.63 -26.28
CA VAL A 95 -1.63 9.61 -26.49
C VAL A 95 -0.58 9.42 -25.40
N ASN A 96 0.65 9.11 -25.81
CA ASN A 96 1.81 9.10 -24.92
C ASN A 96 2.56 10.41 -25.06
N SER A 97 2.40 11.29 -24.06
CA SER A 97 3.06 12.61 -24.04
C SER A 97 4.25 12.65 -23.09
N ASN A 98 4.62 11.51 -22.47
CA ASN A 98 5.80 11.49 -21.59
C ASN A 98 7.08 11.69 -22.39
N SER A 99 7.90 12.64 -21.96
CA SER A 99 9.18 12.92 -22.61
C SER A 99 10.17 11.76 -22.48
N GLN A 100 10.13 11.04 -21.37
CA GLN A 100 11.01 9.91 -21.06
C GLN A 100 10.63 8.60 -21.75
N ASP A 101 9.36 8.40 -22.14
CA ASP A 101 8.93 7.15 -22.78
C ASP A 101 9.40 7.09 -24.25
N SER A 102 10.19 6.10 -24.62
CA SER A 102 10.57 5.84 -25.99
C SER A 102 9.48 5.14 -26.80
N PRO A 103 9.48 5.22 -28.16
CA PRO A 103 8.57 4.45 -28.99
C PRO A 103 8.64 2.93 -28.76
N ALA A 104 9.83 2.40 -28.42
CA ALA A 104 10.01 0.97 -28.13
C ALA A 104 9.31 0.56 -26.83
N GLU A 105 9.40 1.37 -25.79
CA GLU A 105 8.68 1.14 -24.53
C GLU A 105 7.16 1.25 -24.70
N VAL A 106 6.70 2.20 -25.51
CA VAL A 106 5.27 2.29 -25.86
C VAL A 106 4.80 1.02 -26.59
N ALA A 107 5.60 0.48 -27.52
CA ALA A 107 5.28 -0.77 -28.22
C ALA A 107 5.25 -1.97 -27.25
N ALA A 108 6.20 -2.04 -26.33
CA ALA A 108 6.22 -3.07 -25.27
C ALA A 108 4.99 -2.99 -24.37
N PHE A 109 4.62 -1.80 -23.93
CA PHE A 109 3.43 -1.54 -23.12
C PHE A 109 2.15 -1.99 -23.84
N VAL A 110 1.98 -1.63 -25.11
CA VAL A 110 0.83 -2.06 -25.96
C VAL A 110 0.72 -3.58 -26.00
N LYS A 111 1.85 -4.27 -26.18
CA LYS A 111 1.91 -5.74 -26.22
C LYS A 111 1.61 -6.37 -24.88
N GLU A 112 2.24 -5.89 -23.80
CA GLU A 112 2.11 -6.45 -22.45
C GLU A 112 0.67 -6.36 -21.93
N TYR A 113 0.00 -5.22 -22.15
CA TYR A 113 -1.36 -4.96 -21.66
C TYR A 113 -2.44 -5.25 -22.70
N GLY A 114 -2.10 -5.83 -23.86
CA GLY A 114 -3.03 -6.26 -24.89
C GLY A 114 -3.89 -5.14 -25.47
N ILE A 115 -3.34 -3.92 -25.61
CA ILE A 115 -4.09 -2.75 -26.07
C ILE A 115 -4.31 -2.81 -27.57
N THR A 116 -5.56 -2.68 -28.02
CA THR A 116 -5.95 -2.84 -29.44
C THR A 116 -6.17 -1.51 -30.17
N PHE A 117 -6.34 -0.41 -29.45
CA PHE A 117 -6.44 0.93 -30.06
C PHE A 117 -5.05 1.57 -30.19
N PRO A 118 -4.85 2.49 -31.17
CA PRO A 118 -3.53 3.08 -31.40
C PRO A 118 -3.10 3.95 -30.20
N ILE A 119 -1.84 3.82 -29.79
CA ILE A 119 -1.17 4.75 -28.87
C ILE A 119 -0.17 5.58 -29.67
N LEU A 120 -0.37 6.89 -29.68
CA LEU A 120 0.35 7.84 -30.50
C LEU A 120 1.38 8.59 -29.65
N LYS A 121 2.61 8.75 -30.15
CA LYS A 121 3.64 9.54 -29.47
C LYS A 121 3.44 11.03 -29.72
N ASP A 122 3.44 11.83 -28.66
CA ASP A 122 3.30 13.30 -28.67
C ASP A 122 4.62 13.98 -28.27
N PRO A 123 5.56 14.14 -29.21
CA PRO A 123 6.84 14.78 -28.93
C PRO A 123 6.66 16.26 -28.56
N GLY A 124 7.25 16.65 -27.42
CA GLY A 124 7.21 18.02 -26.91
C GLY A 124 5.85 18.43 -26.35
N ASN A 125 5.02 17.46 -25.93
CA ASN A 125 3.76 17.65 -25.19
C ASN A 125 2.70 18.54 -25.88
N LYS A 126 2.76 18.70 -27.20
CA LYS A 126 1.90 19.63 -27.95
C LYS A 126 0.43 19.29 -27.85
N VAL A 127 0.09 18.00 -27.92
CA VAL A 127 -1.28 17.54 -27.78
C VAL A 127 -1.72 17.57 -26.32
N ALA A 128 -0.85 17.21 -25.37
CA ALA A 128 -1.16 17.37 -23.95
C ALA A 128 -1.49 18.83 -23.60
N ASP A 129 -0.72 19.79 -24.14
CA ASP A 129 -0.98 21.23 -23.94
C ASP A 129 -2.27 21.68 -24.62
N LEU A 130 -2.55 21.19 -25.82
CA LEU A 130 -3.79 21.45 -26.54
C LEU A 130 -5.02 21.05 -25.73
N PHE A 131 -4.98 19.92 -25.05
CA PHE A 131 -6.05 19.44 -24.16
C PHE A 131 -6.01 20.07 -22.77
N GLY A 132 -4.86 20.58 -22.35
CA GLY A 132 -4.58 20.97 -20.97
C GLY A 132 -4.55 19.74 -20.06
N ALA A 133 -4.11 18.60 -20.59
CA ALA A 133 -3.93 17.35 -19.85
C ALA A 133 -2.75 17.48 -18.88
N ARG A 134 -2.92 16.94 -17.68
CA ARG A 134 -1.93 17.03 -16.59
C ARG A 134 -1.44 15.68 -16.10
N HIS A 135 -2.30 14.69 -16.08
CA HIS A 135 -2.01 13.38 -15.52
C HIS A 135 -2.16 12.25 -16.54
N MET A 136 -1.43 11.19 -16.33
CA MET A 136 -1.66 9.94 -17.03
C MET A 136 -2.95 9.29 -16.55
N ALA A 137 -3.58 8.50 -17.43
CA ALA A 137 -4.94 7.95 -17.28
C ALA A 137 -6.04 9.03 -17.28
N GLU A 138 -5.74 10.28 -17.61
CA GLU A 138 -6.77 11.30 -17.90
C GLU A 138 -7.39 11.03 -19.27
N VAL A 139 -8.72 11.10 -19.37
CA VAL A 139 -9.47 10.82 -20.58
C VAL A 139 -10.35 12.01 -21.01
N PHE A 140 -10.52 12.16 -22.32
CA PHE A 140 -11.36 13.18 -22.94
C PHE A 140 -12.28 12.53 -23.96
N VAL A 141 -13.55 12.93 -24.00
CA VAL A 141 -14.49 12.52 -25.06
C VAL A 141 -14.80 13.75 -25.92
N LEU A 142 -14.49 13.63 -27.22
CA LEU A 142 -14.76 14.65 -28.21
C LEU A 142 -15.96 14.24 -29.06
N ASP A 143 -16.81 15.22 -29.42
CA ASP A 143 -17.83 15.05 -30.44
C ASP A 143 -17.25 15.27 -31.85
N GLU A 144 -18.11 15.15 -32.88
CA GLU A 144 -17.75 15.33 -34.30
C GLU A 144 -17.19 16.72 -34.63
N THR A 145 -17.43 17.72 -33.79
CA THR A 145 -16.93 19.09 -33.92
C THR A 145 -15.65 19.34 -33.15
N LEU A 146 -15.07 18.30 -32.55
CA LEU A 146 -13.93 18.33 -31.60
C LEU A 146 -14.20 19.15 -30.33
N ALA A 147 -15.46 19.32 -29.93
CA ALA A 147 -15.79 19.87 -28.66
C ALA A 147 -15.63 18.81 -27.56
N ILE A 148 -14.99 19.19 -26.46
CA ILE A 148 -14.82 18.32 -25.29
C ILE A 148 -16.19 18.18 -24.61
N ARG A 149 -16.70 16.96 -24.54
CA ARG A 149 -18.00 16.63 -23.92
C ARG A 149 -17.81 15.99 -22.53
N TYR A 150 -16.69 15.33 -22.31
CA TYR A 150 -16.27 14.79 -21.03
C TYR A 150 -14.76 14.97 -20.87
N ARG A 151 -14.33 15.23 -19.63
CA ARG A 151 -12.93 15.25 -19.23
C ARG A 151 -12.80 14.69 -17.81
N GLY A 152 -11.90 13.76 -17.60
CA GLY A 152 -11.66 13.28 -16.23
C GLY A 152 -11.06 11.88 -16.18
N ARG A 153 -11.41 11.16 -15.13
CA ARG A 153 -10.97 9.78 -14.89
C ARG A 153 -11.77 8.77 -15.70
N VAL A 154 -11.24 7.57 -15.84
CA VAL A 154 -11.97 6.43 -16.48
C VAL A 154 -13.11 5.99 -15.56
N ASP A 155 -12.79 5.73 -14.31
CA ASP A 155 -13.72 5.39 -13.21
C ASP A 155 -13.06 5.70 -11.86
N ASP A 156 -13.66 5.29 -10.74
CA ASP A 156 -13.14 5.53 -9.38
C ASP A 156 -12.47 4.30 -8.76
N GLN A 157 -12.15 3.28 -9.56
CA GLN A 157 -11.58 2.02 -9.04
C GLN A 157 -10.13 2.18 -8.58
N PHE A 158 -9.32 2.90 -9.35
CA PHE A 158 -7.88 3.03 -9.09
C PHE A 158 -7.48 4.48 -8.80
N GLN A 159 -6.67 4.65 -7.76
CA GLN A 159 -6.03 5.91 -7.39
C GLN A 159 -4.59 5.59 -6.91
N PRO A 160 -3.69 6.58 -6.78
CA PRO A 160 -2.36 6.33 -6.24
C PRO A 160 -2.42 5.66 -4.86
N GLY A 161 -1.90 4.43 -4.77
CA GLY A 161 -1.93 3.62 -3.55
C GLY A 161 -3.28 2.95 -3.23
N VAL A 162 -4.28 3.05 -4.12
CA VAL A 162 -5.61 2.46 -3.90
C VAL A 162 -6.05 1.66 -5.13
N ALA A 163 -6.41 0.40 -4.90
CA ALA A 163 -7.04 -0.48 -5.90
C ALA A 163 -8.27 -1.13 -5.27
N ARG A 164 -9.46 -0.65 -5.64
CA ARG A 164 -10.73 -1.26 -5.21
C ARG A 164 -11.01 -2.53 -6.00
N GLY A 165 -11.74 -3.47 -5.44
CA GLY A 165 -12.18 -4.67 -6.16
C GLY A 165 -13.05 -4.36 -7.38
N HIS A 166 -13.85 -3.29 -7.34
CA HIS A 166 -14.67 -2.80 -8.44
C HIS A 166 -14.87 -1.28 -8.36
N ALA A 167 -15.19 -0.66 -9.49
CA ALA A 167 -15.57 0.73 -9.53
C ALA A 167 -16.99 0.92 -8.96
N THR A 168 -17.17 1.95 -8.13
CA THR A 168 -18.52 2.36 -7.68
C THR A 168 -19.21 3.24 -8.71
N ARG A 169 -18.42 3.95 -9.54
CA ARG A 169 -18.92 4.77 -10.65
C ARG A 169 -17.98 4.65 -11.87
N GLN A 170 -18.55 4.28 -12.99
CA GLN A 170 -17.86 4.15 -14.29
C GLN A 170 -18.06 5.43 -15.13
N ASP A 171 -17.34 6.51 -14.76
CA ASP A 171 -17.59 7.85 -15.25
C ASP A 171 -17.48 7.97 -16.79
N LEU A 172 -16.42 7.40 -17.40
CA LEU A 172 -16.25 7.39 -18.86
C LEU A 172 -17.36 6.60 -19.57
N ARG A 173 -17.75 5.43 -19.04
CA ARG A 173 -18.83 4.61 -19.58
C ARG A 173 -20.15 5.38 -19.62
N VAL A 174 -20.54 5.97 -18.48
CA VAL A 174 -21.77 6.77 -18.35
C VAL A 174 -21.76 7.93 -19.34
N ALA A 175 -20.64 8.64 -19.46
CA ALA A 175 -20.53 9.74 -20.42
C ALA A 175 -20.71 9.28 -21.87
N LEU A 176 -20.15 8.13 -22.27
CA LEU A 176 -20.32 7.56 -23.60
C LEU A 176 -21.77 7.12 -23.86
N GLU A 177 -22.40 6.45 -22.92
CA GLU A 177 -23.79 6.00 -23.01
C GLU A 177 -24.76 7.18 -23.15
N GLU A 178 -24.57 8.25 -22.35
CA GLU A 178 -25.38 9.47 -22.43
C GLU A 178 -25.23 10.17 -23.81
N LEU A 179 -23.97 10.31 -24.28
CA LEU A 179 -23.70 10.94 -25.58
C LEU A 179 -24.27 10.13 -26.76
N LEU A 180 -24.15 8.80 -26.73
CA LEU A 180 -24.69 7.90 -27.75
C LEU A 180 -26.22 7.91 -27.77
N ALA A 181 -26.85 8.18 -26.60
CA ALA A 181 -28.29 8.40 -26.51
C ALA A 181 -28.73 9.83 -26.85
N GLY A 182 -27.82 10.70 -27.32
CA GLY A 182 -28.11 12.09 -27.66
C GLY A 182 -28.36 13.01 -26.44
N LYS A 183 -27.96 12.57 -25.23
CA LYS A 183 -28.12 13.32 -23.96
C LYS A 183 -26.90 14.19 -23.67
N THR A 184 -27.10 15.19 -22.83
CA THR A 184 -26.00 15.91 -22.21
C THR A 184 -25.35 15.06 -21.14
N VAL A 185 -24.00 15.09 -21.05
CA VAL A 185 -23.26 14.35 -20.03
C VAL A 185 -23.60 14.89 -18.64
N SER A 186 -24.10 14.03 -17.77
CA SER A 186 -24.58 14.40 -16.42
C SER A 186 -23.43 14.89 -15.53
N VAL A 187 -22.22 14.33 -15.68
CA VAL A 187 -20.98 14.74 -15.01
C VAL A 187 -19.90 14.94 -16.08
N ALA A 188 -19.84 16.14 -16.65
CA ALA A 188 -18.93 16.46 -17.77
C ALA A 188 -17.45 16.54 -17.34
N ARG A 189 -17.17 16.67 -16.03
CA ARG A 189 -15.81 16.74 -15.49
C ARG A 189 -15.70 16.01 -14.17
N THR A 190 -14.65 15.18 -14.05
CA THR A 190 -14.23 14.56 -12.80
C THR A 190 -12.77 14.91 -12.50
N GLU A 191 -12.38 14.85 -11.24
CA GLU A 191 -10.98 14.99 -10.85
C GLU A 191 -10.18 13.77 -11.32
N THR A 192 -8.95 14.03 -11.78
CA THR A 192 -8.00 13.01 -12.18
C THR A 192 -6.85 12.95 -11.19
N THR A 193 -6.46 11.76 -10.85
CA THR A 193 -5.27 11.46 -10.05
C THR A 193 -4.36 10.55 -10.86
N GLY A 194 -3.07 10.66 -10.68
CA GLY A 194 -2.10 9.86 -11.42
C GLY A 194 -0.74 10.50 -11.43
N CYS A 195 0.21 9.87 -12.10
CA CYS A 195 1.50 10.49 -12.33
C CYS A 195 1.33 11.69 -13.28
N ALA A 196 2.02 12.78 -13.03
CA ALA A 196 2.04 13.91 -13.93
C ALA A 196 2.64 13.50 -15.30
N ILE A 197 2.13 14.07 -16.38
CA ILE A 197 2.71 13.89 -17.72
C ILE A 197 4.13 14.46 -17.72
N GLY A 198 5.12 13.64 -18.07
CA GLY A 198 6.54 14.02 -18.12
C GLY A 198 6.79 15.10 -19.16
N ARG A 199 7.39 16.21 -18.72
CA ARG A 199 7.68 17.38 -19.56
C ARG A 199 9.12 17.79 -19.44
N ILE A 200 9.80 17.94 -20.56
CA ILE A 200 11.13 18.56 -20.58
C ILE A 200 10.94 20.08 -20.44
N LYS A 201 11.43 20.64 -19.35
CA LYS A 201 11.50 22.08 -19.16
C LYS A 201 12.84 22.60 -19.68
N THR A 202 12.81 23.66 -20.46
CA THR A 202 14.04 24.38 -20.80
C THR A 202 14.49 25.15 -19.55
N PRO A 203 15.74 24.97 -19.09
CA PRO A 203 16.25 25.73 -17.96
C PRO A 203 16.15 27.24 -18.20
N VAL A 204 15.54 27.95 -17.27
CA VAL A 204 15.53 29.42 -17.28
C VAL A 204 16.82 29.88 -16.62
N ILE A 205 17.90 29.94 -17.40
CA ILE A 205 19.19 30.45 -16.94
C ILE A 205 19.32 31.87 -17.45
N GLU A 206 19.38 32.85 -16.56
CA GLU A 206 19.73 34.22 -16.93
C GLU A 206 21.17 34.27 -17.47
N PRO A 207 21.43 34.95 -18.61
CA PRO A 207 22.78 35.04 -19.16
C PRO A 207 23.79 35.59 -18.13
N GLY A 208 24.84 34.81 -17.88
CA GLY A 208 25.91 35.18 -16.93
C GLY A 208 25.67 34.75 -15.48
N THR A 209 24.59 34.03 -15.17
CA THR A 209 24.35 33.45 -13.84
C THR A 209 24.53 31.95 -13.88
N ASN A 210 25.31 31.39 -12.94
CA ASN A 210 25.28 29.96 -12.67
C ASN A 210 24.06 29.64 -11.79
N PRO A 211 23.22 28.66 -12.16
CA PRO A 211 22.11 28.27 -11.31
C PRO A 211 22.63 27.80 -9.94
N ALA A 212 22.00 28.27 -8.87
CA ALA A 212 22.39 27.96 -7.50
C ALA A 212 22.29 26.46 -7.18
N VAL A 213 21.32 25.77 -7.82
CA VAL A 213 21.03 24.34 -7.66
C VAL A 213 21.09 23.65 -9.01
N THR A 214 21.88 22.61 -9.13
CA THR A 214 22.02 21.81 -10.36
C THR A 214 21.87 20.32 -10.06
N PHE A 215 21.54 19.53 -11.10
CA PHE A 215 21.47 18.09 -10.98
C PHE A 215 22.83 17.50 -10.54
N CYS A 216 23.90 17.84 -11.25
CA CYS A 216 25.22 17.26 -10.99
C CYS A 216 25.73 17.53 -9.58
N LYS A 217 25.50 18.73 -9.05
CA LYS A 217 26.12 19.15 -7.79
C LYS A 217 25.30 18.77 -6.55
N GLN A 218 23.98 18.98 -6.56
CA GLN A 218 23.16 18.79 -5.37
C GLN A 218 22.09 17.72 -5.55
N VAL A 219 21.29 17.80 -6.65
CA VAL A 219 20.08 16.98 -6.81
C VAL A 219 20.42 15.49 -6.88
N SER A 220 21.47 15.11 -7.62
CA SER A 220 21.93 13.72 -7.71
C SER A 220 22.25 13.11 -6.34
N ARG A 221 22.78 13.90 -5.40
CA ARG A 221 23.08 13.46 -4.03
C ARG A 221 21.83 13.23 -3.21
N VAL A 222 20.87 14.16 -3.30
CA VAL A 222 19.58 14.04 -2.63
C VAL A 222 18.80 12.82 -3.15
N LEU A 223 18.79 12.60 -4.48
CA LEU A 223 18.16 11.44 -5.08
C LEU A 223 18.82 10.13 -4.65
N ASN A 224 20.17 10.08 -4.65
CA ASN A 224 20.92 8.92 -4.20
C ASN A 224 20.64 8.58 -2.74
N GLN A 225 20.46 9.59 -1.90
CA GLN A 225 20.20 9.40 -0.47
C GLN A 225 18.78 8.94 -0.17
N HIS A 226 17.76 9.47 -0.89
CA HIS A 226 16.35 9.32 -0.51
C HIS A 226 15.50 8.52 -1.51
N CYS A 227 15.93 8.34 -2.77
CA CYS A 227 15.08 7.85 -3.85
C CYS A 227 15.64 6.62 -4.56
N VAL A 228 16.90 6.67 -5.02
CA VAL A 228 17.50 5.69 -5.95
C VAL A 228 17.56 4.28 -5.36
N GLU A 229 17.58 4.13 -4.04
CA GLU A 229 17.52 2.81 -3.42
C GLU A 229 16.35 1.98 -3.93
N CYS A 230 15.16 2.61 -4.07
CA CYS A 230 13.94 1.97 -4.57
C CYS A 230 13.69 2.27 -6.05
N HIS A 231 14.09 3.45 -6.53
CA HIS A 231 13.85 3.92 -7.89
C HIS A 231 15.11 3.71 -8.77
N ARG A 232 15.42 2.44 -9.05
CA ARG A 232 16.46 1.97 -9.95
C ARG A 232 16.06 0.69 -10.65
N PRO A 233 16.67 0.33 -11.78
CA PRO A 233 16.29 -0.88 -12.51
C PRO A 233 16.29 -2.14 -11.64
N GLY A 234 15.20 -2.92 -11.71
CA GLY A 234 15.02 -4.18 -10.97
C GLY A 234 14.51 -4.03 -9.53
N GLU A 235 14.27 -2.81 -9.04
CA GLU A 235 13.71 -2.56 -7.71
C GLU A 235 12.22 -2.22 -7.74
N ILE A 236 11.66 -1.91 -6.56
CA ILE A 236 10.21 -1.74 -6.37
C ILE A 236 9.66 -0.46 -7.01
N GLY A 237 10.47 0.59 -7.16
CA GLY A 237 10.04 1.84 -7.78
C GLY A 237 9.53 1.56 -9.21
N PRO A 238 8.37 2.10 -9.60
CA PRO A 238 7.79 1.82 -10.92
C PRO A 238 8.59 2.42 -12.09
N PHE A 239 9.52 3.32 -11.80
CA PHE A 239 10.41 4.00 -12.73
C PHE A 239 11.77 4.25 -12.07
N SER A 240 12.78 4.49 -12.88
CA SER A 240 14.14 4.79 -12.43
C SER A 240 14.36 6.29 -12.21
N LEU A 241 15.28 6.62 -11.29
CA LEU A 241 15.75 7.99 -11.00
C LEU A 241 17.28 8.03 -10.97
N THR A 242 17.92 7.22 -11.82
CA THR A 242 19.38 7.06 -11.85
C THR A 242 20.09 8.03 -12.78
N ASP A 243 19.41 8.55 -13.79
CA ASP A 243 19.96 9.50 -14.75
C ASP A 243 19.11 10.77 -14.89
N TYR A 244 19.68 11.77 -15.53
CA TYR A 244 19.11 13.11 -15.64
C TYR A 244 17.81 13.12 -16.48
N GLU A 245 17.79 12.41 -17.60
CA GLU A 245 16.69 12.39 -18.54
C GLU A 245 15.44 11.80 -17.87
N GLU A 246 15.60 10.69 -17.16
CA GLU A 246 14.52 10.07 -16.38
C GLU A 246 14.03 11.01 -15.28
N VAL A 247 14.95 11.56 -14.48
CA VAL A 247 14.58 12.46 -13.36
C VAL A 247 13.82 13.68 -13.85
N THR A 248 14.23 14.28 -14.96
CA THR A 248 13.51 15.45 -15.51
C THR A 248 12.13 15.09 -16.03
N GLY A 249 11.95 13.91 -16.61
CA GLY A 249 10.65 13.40 -17.02
C GLY A 249 9.69 13.19 -15.85
N TRP A 250 10.20 12.85 -14.69
CA TRP A 250 9.40 12.63 -13.46
C TRP A 250 9.36 13.83 -12.50
N GLY A 251 9.97 14.95 -12.86
CA GLY A 251 10.15 16.10 -11.95
C GLY A 251 8.86 16.57 -11.26
N GLU A 252 7.78 16.76 -12.01
CA GLU A 252 6.46 17.18 -11.44
C GLU A 252 5.89 16.10 -10.50
N THR A 253 6.00 14.82 -10.86
CA THR A 253 5.54 13.69 -10.02
C THR A 253 6.38 13.59 -8.74
N ILE A 254 7.71 13.79 -8.83
CA ILE A 254 8.59 13.84 -7.66
C ILE A 254 8.11 14.93 -6.71
N LEU A 255 7.90 16.15 -7.21
CA LEU A 255 7.47 17.27 -6.38
C LEU A 255 6.12 17.01 -5.72
N GLU A 256 5.11 16.57 -6.49
CA GLU A 256 3.79 16.25 -5.95
C GLU A 256 3.87 15.19 -4.85
N THR A 257 4.70 14.14 -5.03
CA THR A 257 4.79 13.04 -4.07
C THR A 257 5.54 13.43 -2.79
N ILE A 258 6.59 14.26 -2.87
CA ILE A 258 7.27 14.76 -1.67
C ILE A 258 6.44 15.79 -0.92
N ASP A 259 5.69 16.67 -1.61
CA ASP A 259 4.83 17.68 -0.99
C ASP A 259 3.60 17.05 -0.31
N SER A 260 3.02 16.03 -0.91
CA SER A 260 1.95 15.24 -0.28
C SER A 260 2.46 14.28 0.80
N GLY A 261 3.78 14.11 0.94
CA GLY A 261 4.43 13.20 1.89
C GLY A 261 4.19 11.72 1.58
N ARG A 262 3.89 11.38 0.32
CA ARG A 262 3.84 9.99 -0.15
C ARG A 262 5.24 9.39 -0.35
N MET A 263 6.23 10.26 -0.65
CA MET A 263 7.62 9.87 -0.85
C MET A 263 8.58 10.82 -0.10
N PRO A 264 9.68 10.29 0.44
CA PRO A 264 9.91 8.87 0.73
C PRO A 264 8.82 8.30 1.65
N PRO A 265 8.49 7.00 1.55
CA PRO A 265 7.45 6.41 2.38
C PRO A 265 7.93 6.27 3.84
N TRP A 266 7.58 7.23 4.67
CA TRP A 266 7.89 7.25 6.10
C TRP A 266 6.86 8.09 6.84
N ASN A 267 5.98 7.42 7.58
CA ASN A 267 4.82 8.05 8.19
C ASN A 267 4.93 8.23 9.71
N ALA A 268 6.08 7.85 10.34
CA ALA A 268 6.29 8.09 11.76
C ALA A 268 6.41 9.58 12.06
N ASN A 269 5.71 10.04 13.11
CA ASN A 269 5.81 11.41 13.60
C ASN A 269 7.21 11.66 14.21
N PRO A 270 7.99 12.62 13.71
CA PRO A 270 9.36 12.86 14.16
C PRO A 270 9.47 13.35 15.61
N LYS A 271 8.35 13.68 16.25
CA LYS A 271 8.33 14.11 17.66
C LYS A 271 8.40 12.93 18.64
N PHE A 272 8.11 11.72 18.19
CA PHE A 272 8.01 10.54 19.03
C PHE A 272 8.85 9.39 18.48
N GLY A 273 9.62 8.77 19.37
CA GLY A 273 10.54 7.71 19.02
C GLY A 273 11.73 8.17 18.16
N HIS A 274 12.79 7.40 18.21
CA HIS A 274 13.96 7.57 17.34
C HIS A 274 14.27 6.23 16.69
N PHE A 275 14.33 6.24 15.34
CA PHE A 275 14.45 5.00 14.56
C PHE A 275 15.73 5.02 13.74
N ARG A 276 16.54 3.96 13.84
CA ARG A 276 17.81 3.84 13.11
C ARG A 276 17.62 3.70 11.59
N ASN A 277 16.45 3.20 11.16
CA ASN A 277 16.08 3.04 9.75
C ASN A 277 15.16 4.15 9.24
N SER A 278 15.17 5.33 9.86
CA SER A 278 14.36 6.47 9.44
C SER A 278 14.65 6.88 7.99
N ARG A 279 13.57 7.07 7.22
CA ARG A 279 13.59 7.57 5.84
C ARG A 279 13.05 8.99 5.73
N GLN A 280 12.96 9.68 6.84
CA GLN A 280 12.45 11.05 6.85
C GLN A 280 13.36 11.95 6.02
N MET A 281 12.76 12.63 5.04
CA MET A 281 13.45 13.60 4.21
C MET A 281 13.47 14.98 4.89
N PRO A 282 14.64 15.60 5.10
CA PRO A 282 14.75 16.93 5.66
C PRO A 282 14.04 17.98 4.79
N GLU A 283 13.47 19.01 5.39
CA GLU A 283 12.79 20.07 4.63
C GLU A 283 13.77 20.85 3.73
N SER A 284 15.05 20.96 4.11
CA SER A 284 16.11 21.53 3.26
C SER A 284 16.24 20.80 1.91
N ASP A 285 16.17 19.45 1.92
CA ASP A 285 16.31 18.64 0.72
C ASP A 285 15.05 18.73 -0.15
N LYS A 286 13.88 18.79 0.47
CA LYS A 286 12.62 19.05 -0.24
C LYS A 286 12.64 20.43 -0.91
N GLN A 287 13.11 21.45 -0.19
CA GLN A 287 13.20 22.80 -0.73
C GLN A 287 14.21 22.86 -1.89
N LEU A 288 15.34 22.17 -1.79
CA LEU A 288 16.32 22.06 -2.86
C LEU A 288 15.71 21.47 -4.15
N LEU A 289 14.91 20.43 -4.05
CA LEU A 289 14.20 19.85 -5.20
C LEU A 289 13.15 20.81 -5.78
N ARG A 290 12.41 21.54 -4.94
CA ARG A 290 11.44 22.57 -5.40
C ARG A 290 12.16 23.69 -6.17
N ASP A 291 13.27 24.17 -5.65
CA ASP A 291 14.05 25.25 -6.27
C ASP A 291 14.66 24.79 -7.60
N TRP A 292 15.17 23.58 -7.67
CA TRP A 292 15.69 22.98 -8.90
C TRP A 292 14.60 22.84 -9.98
N LEU A 293 13.42 22.33 -9.63
CA LEU A 293 12.29 22.23 -10.57
C LEU A 293 11.83 23.61 -11.05
N LYS A 294 11.75 24.59 -10.13
CA LYS A 294 11.34 25.95 -10.45
C LYS A 294 12.34 26.63 -11.40
N ALA A 295 13.62 26.35 -11.26
CA ALA A 295 14.69 26.84 -12.15
C ALA A 295 14.72 26.15 -13.51
N GLY A 296 13.81 25.21 -13.81
CA GLY A 296 13.77 24.48 -15.07
C GLY A 296 14.75 23.31 -15.12
N MET A 297 15.10 22.77 -13.95
CA MET A 297 15.91 21.54 -13.79
C MET A 297 17.30 21.59 -14.44
N PRO A 298 18.15 22.61 -14.14
CA PRO A 298 19.46 22.74 -14.78
C PRO A 298 20.38 21.55 -14.47
N TYR A 299 21.13 21.08 -15.49
CA TYR A 299 22.04 19.94 -15.39
C TYR A 299 23.26 20.22 -14.53
N GLY A 300 24.00 21.32 -14.83
CA GLY A 300 25.23 21.68 -14.17
C GLY A 300 26.48 21.08 -14.83
N GLU A 301 27.63 21.16 -14.15
CA GLU A 301 28.89 20.65 -14.64
C GLU A 301 29.03 19.15 -14.38
N LYS A 302 29.32 18.36 -15.39
CA LYS A 302 29.45 16.89 -15.29
C LYS A 302 30.53 16.46 -14.27
N SER A 303 31.56 17.26 -14.07
CA SER A 303 32.60 17.03 -13.07
C SER A 303 32.09 17.07 -11.63
N ASP A 304 30.94 17.69 -11.38
CA ASP A 304 30.32 17.77 -10.05
C ASP A 304 29.48 16.52 -9.66
N LEU A 305 29.27 15.61 -10.62
CA LEU A 305 28.54 14.37 -10.33
C LEU A 305 29.24 13.54 -9.25
N PRO A 306 28.51 12.99 -8.28
CA PRO A 306 29.08 12.05 -7.33
C PRO A 306 29.52 10.77 -8.06
N ALA A 307 30.47 10.05 -7.48
CA ALA A 307 30.75 8.69 -7.92
C ALA A 307 29.45 7.85 -7.93
N PRO A 308 29.24 6.99 -8.94
CA PRO A 308 28.10 6.12 -9.01
C PRO A 308 28.01 5.28 -7.73
N GLN A 309 26.81 5.22 -7.13
CA GLN A 309 26.57 4.33 -6.02
C GLN A 309 26.51 2.88 -6.49
N VAL A 310 27.19 2.00 -5.77
CA VAL A 310 27.15 0.58 -6.02
C VAL A 310 26.09 -0.05 -5.11
N TYR A 311 25.06 -0.58 -5.72
CA TYR A 311 24.02 -1.32 -5.00
C TYR A 311 24.27 -2.82 -5.14
N SER A 312 24.14 -3.56 -4.04
CA SER A 312 24.16 -5.03 -4.13
C SER A 312 22.96 -5.52 -4.95
N SER A 313 23.24 -6.32 -5.96
CA SER A 313 22.21 -7.07 -6.67
C SER A 313 21.87 -8.33 -5.87
N GLY A 314 20.56 -8.59 -5.67
CA GLY A 314 20.09 -9.78 -4.95
C GLY A 314 20.01 -9.58 -3.44
N TRP A 315 20.66 -10.46 -2.66
CA TRP A 315 20.58 -10.44 -1.22
C TRP A 315 21.28 -9.23 -0.60
N GLN A 316 20.58 -8.49 0.26
CA GLN A 316 21.10 -7.37 1.05
C GLN A 316 21.43 -7.80 2.49
N LEU A 317 21.64 -9.09 2.69
CA LEU A 317 22.07 -9.66 3.96
C LEU A 317 23.54 -9.31 4.24
N PRO A 318 24.00 -9.36 5.51
CA PRO A 318 25.40 -9.08 5.85
C PRO A 318 26.43 -9.97 5.13
N ARG A 319 26.00 -11.16 4.72
CA ARG A 319 26.76 -12.11 3.88
C ARG A 319 25.78 -12.95 3.04
N ALA A 320 26.29 -13.77 2.15
CA ALA A 320 25.47 -14.71 1.39
C ALA A 320 24.62 -15.57 2.36
N PRO A 321 23.33 -15.83 2.03
CA PRO A 321 22.48 -16.67 2.86
C PRO A 321 22.98 -18.12 2.93
N ASP A 322 22.90 -18.71 4.12
CA ASP A 322 23.21 -20.13 4.33
C ASP A 322 22.09 -21.03 3.83
N LEU A 323 20.86 -20.52 3.85
CA LEU A 323 19.68 -21.24 3.38
C LEU A 323 18.81 -20.28 2.55
N VAL A 324 18.36 -20.75 1.38
CA VAL A 324 17.38 -20.07 0.53
C VAL A 324 16.21 -21.01 0.31
N LEU A 325 15.02 -20.58 0.67
CA LEU A 325 13.78 -21.32 0.45
C LEU A 325 12.90 -20.58 -0.54
N LYS A 326 12.39 -21.28 -1.54
CA LYS A 326 11.34 -20.81 -2.43
C LYS A 326 9.99 -21.16 -1.84
N MET A 327 8.98 -20.30 -2.01
CA MET A 327 7.63 -20.52 -1.51
C MET A 327 7.00 -21.82 -2.07
N ARG A 328 7.44 -22.27 -3.24
CA ARG A 328 6.99 -23.50 -3.93
C ARG A 328 7.91 -23.83 -5.11
N ASP A 329 7.70 -24.99 -5.75
CA ASP A 329 8.54 -25.44 -6.87
C ASP A 329 8.27 -24.71 -8.19
N ARG A 330 7.03 -24.25 -8.42
CA ARG A 330 6.62 -23.58 -9.65
C ARG A 330 6.05 -22.20 -9.34
N PRO A 331 6.19 -21.22 -10.23
CA PRO A 331 5.60 -19.89 -10.04
C PRO A 331 4.09 -19.95 -9.76
N PHE A 332 3.62 -19.04 -8.92
CA PHE A 332 2.19 -18.76 -8.75
C PHE A 332 1.76 -17.75 -9.82
N ARG A 333 0.67 -18.09 -10.55
CA ARG A 333 0.09 -17.21 -11.56
C ARG A 333 -0.83 -16.20 -10.89
N VAL A 334 -0.40 -14.94 -10.85
CA VAL A 334 -1.21 -13.81 -10.39
C VAL A 334 -2.13 -13.36 -11.53
N PRO A 335 -3.45 -13.30 -11.36
CA PRO A 335 -4.37 -12.87 -12.41
C PRO A 335 -4.17 -11.39 -12.77
N ALA A 336 -4.59 -11.00 -13.98
CA ALA A 336 -4.48 -9.62 -14.45
C ALA A 336 -5.32 -8.62 -13.64
N THR A 337 -6.49 -9.06 -13.16
CA THR A 337 -7.49 -8.21 -12.50
C THR A 337 -8.21 -8.96 -11.38
N GLY A 338 -8.98 -8.24 -10.57
CA GLY A 338 -9.78 -8.80 -9.47
C GLY A 338 -9.04 -8.76 -8.15
N THR A 339 -9.65 -9.33 -7.11
CA THR A 339 -9.06 -9.45 -5.79
C THR A 339 -8.46 -10.84 -5.64
N VAL A 340 -7.21 -10.92 -5.20
CA VAL A 340 -6.54 -12.19 -4.88
C VAL A 340 -6.57 -12.37 -3.36
N GLU A 341 -7.24 -13.42 -2.90
CA GLU A 341 -7.21 -13.80 -1.50
C GLU A 341 -5.79 -14.13 -1.05
N TYR A 342 -5.50 -14.02 0.25
CA TYR A 342 -4.21 -14.42 0.80
C TYR A 342 -3.88 -15.86 0.42
N GLN A 343 -2.67 -16.07 -0.08
CA GLN A 343 -2.15 -17.38 -0.44
C GLN A 343 -1.16 -17.85 0.63
N TYR A 344 -1.24 -19.13 1.00
CA TYR A 344 -0.36 -19.72 2.00
C TYR A 344 0.40 -20.90 1.40
N PHE A 345 1.73 -20.85 1.48
CA PHE A 345 2.59 -21.94 1.02
C PHE A 345 3.44 -22.45 2.18
N VAL A 346 3.42 -23.76 2.41
CA VAL A 346 4.20 -24.41 3.47
C VAL A 346 5.40 -25.09 2.86
N VAL A 347 6.58 -24.75 3.37
CA VAL A 347 7.85 -25.32 2.90
C VAL A 347 8.56 -25.99 4.07
N ASP A 348 9.00 -27.21 3.88
CA ASP A 348 9.83 -27.96 4.84
C ASP A 348 11.30 -27.81 4.44
N PRO A 349 12.14 -27.14 5.23
CA PRO A 349 13.57 -27.02 4.96
C PRO A 349 14.37 -28.25 5.40
N HIS A 350 13.72 -29.24 6.04
CA HIS A 350 14.37 -30.44 6.62
C HIS A 350 15.48 -30.10 7.62
N LEU A 351 15.24 -29.14 8.53
CA LEU A 351 16.19 -28.80 9.59
C LEU A 351 16.29 -29.96 10.60
N GLU A 352 17.45 -30.59 10.68
CA GLU A 352 17.71 -31.76 11.56
C GLU A 352 18.05 -31.31 13.00
N GLN A 353 18.46 -30.07 13.19
CA GLN A 353 18.85 -29.51 14.48
C GLN A 353 18.33 -28.08 14.64
N ASP A 354 18.25 -27.59 15.87
CA ASP A 354 17.94 -26.21 16.18
C ASP A 354 18.92 -25.28 15.45
N THR A 355 18.37 -24.26 14.79
CA THR A 355 19.14 -23.34 13.97
C THR A 355 18.92 -21.90 14.43
N TRP A 356 20.02 -21.13 14.48
CA TRP A 356 20.00 -19.75 14.96
C TRP A 356 20.14 -18.78 13.80
N VAL A 357 19.08 -17.99 13.53
CA VAL A 357 19.01 -17.03 12.42
C VAL A 357 19.36 -15.63 12.92
N SER A 358 20.42 -15.03 12.38
CA SER A 358 20.87 -13.67 12.71
C SER A 358 20.35 -12.63 11.75
N ALA A 359 20.10 -12.98 10.49
CA ALA A 359 19.48 -12.09 9.51
C ALA A 359 18.64 -12.88 8.51
N SER A 360 17.62 -12.22 7.97
CA SER A 360 16.72 -12.80 6.98
C SER A 360 16.22 -11.72 6.01
N GLN A 361 15.92 -12.14 4.80
CA GLN A 361 15.36 -11.27 3.76
C GLN A 361 14.42 -12.05 2.87
N VAL A 362 13.28 -11.46 2.53
CA VAL A 362 12.38 -11.96 1.49
C VAL A 362 12.68 -11.21 0.19
N ILE A 363 12.84 -11.95 -0.90
CA ILE A 363 12.94 -11.38 -2.25
C ILE A 363 11.73 -11.87 -3.05
N PRO A 364 10.79 -10.98 -3.40
CA PRO A 364 9.71 -11.30 -4.31
C PRO A 364 10.23 -11.73 -5.68
N GLY A 365 9.61 -12.73 -6.28
CA GLY A 365 9.86 -13.09 -7.68
C GLY A 365 9.33 -12.03 -8.63
N ASN A 366 8.23 -11.38 -8.24
CA ASN A 366 7.65 -10.26 -8.98
C ASN A 366 7.24 -9.11 -8.04
N ARG A 367 8.08 -8.05 -8.00
CA ARG A 367 7.84 -6.87 -7.15
C ARG A 367 6.63 -6.03 -7.57
N GLN A 368 6.14 -6.18 -8.80
CA GLN A 368 5.01 -5.40 -9.31
C GLN A 368 3.67 -5.92 -8.81
N THR A 369 3.60 -7.20 -8.41
CA THR A 369 2.36 -7.85 -7.99
C THR A 369 2.38 -8.35 -6.56
N VAL A 370 3.55 -8.60 -5.97
CA VAL A 370 3.67 -8.95 -4.55
C VAL A 370 3.52 -7.69 -3.72
N HIS A 371 2.37 -7.53 -3.05
CA HIS A 371 2.12 -6.41 -2.15
C HIS A 371 2.89 -6.59 -0.84
N HIS A 372 2.73 -7.73 -0.18
CA HIS A 372 3.58 -8.13 0.94
C HIS A 372 3.68 -9.65 1.06
N CYS A 373 4.71 -10.09 1.78
CA CYS A 373 4.91 -11.46 2.17
C CYS A 373 5.34 -11.50 3.63
N ILE A 374 4.72 -12.36 4.43
CA ILE A 374 5.14 -12.63 5.80
C ILE A 374 5.58 -14.09 5.89
N ILE A 375 6.73 -14.32 6.52
CA ILE A 375 7.25 -15.67 6.77
C ILE A 375 7.06 -16.01 8.24
N PHE A 376 6.30 -17.08 8.49
CA PHE A 376 6.15 -17.63 9.82
C PHE A 376 6.92 -18.95 9.94
N VAL A 377 7.48 -19.18 11.12
CA VAL A 377 8.02 -20.47 11.54
C VAL A 377 6.91 -21.25 12.21
N ARG A 378 6.61 -22.43 11.68
CA ARG A 378 5.71 -23.40 12.28
C ARG A 378 6.55 -24.52 12.89
N PRO A 379 6.75 -24.52 14.21
CA PRO A 379 7.51 -25.56 14.88
C PRO A 379 6.75 -26.89 14.90
N PRO A 380 7.42 -28.02 15.09
CA PRO A 380 6.75 -29.28 15.35
C PRO A 380 5.93 -29.23 16.64
N ASP A 381 4.93 -30.11 16.74
CA ASP A 381 4.08 -30.20 17.92
C ASP A 381 4.91 -30.51 19.18
N GLY A 382 4.65 -29.73 20.23
CA GLY A 382 5.37 -29.88 21.52
C GLY A 382 6.72 -29.17 21.61
N ALA A 383 7.21 -28.55 20.53
CA ALA A 383 8.42 -27.73 20.60
C ALA A 383 8.17 -26.49 21.46
N ASP A 384 9.15 -26.19 22.33
CA ASP A 384 9.15 -24.95 23.09
C ASP A 384 9.63 -23.81 22.20
N VAL A 385 8.71 -22.87 21.86
CA VAL A 385 8.98 -21.71 21.03
C VAL A 385 8.50 -20.47 21.72
N ARG A 386 9.32 -19.43 21.68
CA ARG A 386 9.00 -18.12 22.23
C ARG A 386 8.31 -17.22 21.21
N GLY A 387 7.33 -16.45 21.68
CA GLY A 387 6.59 -15.52 20.84
C GLY A 387 5.70 -16.18 19.80
N VAL A 388 5.43 -15.48 18.68
CA VAL A 388 4.39 -15.85 17.70
C VAL A 388 4.93 -16.48 16.40
N GLY A 389 6.18 -16.87 16.35
CA GLY A 389 6.76 -17.54 15.16
C GLY A 389 6.96 -16.61 13.94
N TYR A 390 6.76 -15.31 14.04
CA TYR A 390 7.12 -14.36 12.98
C TYR A 390 8.64 -14.40 12.76
N LEU A 391 9.08 -14.64 11.53
CA LEU A 391 10.50 -14.65 11.18
C LEU A 391 10.91 -13.33 10.55
N THR A 392 10.26 -12.97 9.47
CA THR A 392 10.57 -11.79 8.66
C THR A 392 9.39 -11.50 7.72
N GLY A 393 9.41 -10.35 7.08
CA GLY A 393 8.44 -10.01 6.05
C GLY A 393 9.07 -9.22 4.92
N TYR A 394 8.31 -9.07 3.86
CA TYR A 394 8.54 -8.12 2.78
C TYR A 394 7.34 -7.20 2.67
N VAL A 395 7.60 -5.93 2.70
CA VAL A 395 6.70 -4.88 2.24
C VAL A 395 7.46 -3.99 1.26
N PRO A 396 6.79 -3.25 0.38
CA PRO A 396 7.46 -2.33 -0.53
C PRO A 396 8.48 -1.44 0.20
N GLY A 397 9.72 -1.43 -0.28
CA GLY A 397 10.79 -0.63 0.32
C GLY A 397 11.43 -1.18 1.59
N GLN A 398 11.02 -2.34 2.12
CA GLN A 398 11.71 -2.97 3.25
C GLN A 398 13.01 -3.62 2.78
N ARG A 399 14.07 -3.42 3.59
CA ARG A 399 15.36 -4.08 3.45
C ARG A 399 15.38 -5.43 4.17
N SER A 400 16.55 -6.10 4.17
CA SER A 400 16.80 -7.24 5.05
C SER A 400 16.60 -6.84 6.53
N PHE A 401 16.08 -7.76 7.31
CA PHE A 401 16.04 -7.65 8.76
C PHE A 401 17.29 -8.32 9.34
N SER A 402 18.12 -7.56 10.04
CA SER A 402 19.34 -8.03 10.67
C SER A 402 19.32 -7.71 12.17
N LEU A 403 19.49 -8.72 12.96
CA LEU A 403 19.61 -8.59 14.42
C LEU A 403 21.00 -8.03 14.80
N PRO A 404 21.13 -7.36 15.95
CA PRO A 404 22.44 -6.91 16.45
C PRO A 404 23.42 -8.08 16.62
N PRO A 405 24.73 -7.83 16.64
CA PRO A 405 25.74 -8.87 16.92
C PRO A 405 25.43 -9.62 18.23
N GLY A 406 25.57 -10.95 18.20
CA GLY A 406 25.24 -11.82 19.34
C GLY A 406 23.75 -12.10 19.53
N HIS A 407 22.87 -11.51 18.71
CA HIS A 407 21.43 -11.77 18.75
C HIS A 407 21.05 -12.74 17.63
N ALA A 408 20.20 -13.72 17.93
CA ALA A 408 19.66 -14.63 16.92
C ALA A 408 18.28 -15.14 17.35
N ARG A 409 17.49 -15.53 16.36
CA ARG A 409 16.20 -16.20 16.55
C ARG A 409 16.39 -17.71 16.43
N ARG A 410 15.91 -18.46 17.42
CA ARG A 410 15.92 -19.91 17.38
C ARG A 410 14.82 -20.45 16.51
N ILE A 411 15.18 -21.37 15.61
CA ILE A 411 14.24 -22.15 14.81
C ILE A 411 14.44 -23.61 15.21
N PRO A 412 13.47 -24.25 15.88
CA PRO A 412 13.56 -25.64 16.31
C PRO A 412 13.74 -26.61 15.13
N ALA A 413 14.45 -27.69 15.37
CA ALA A 413 14.52 -28.82 14.43
C ALA A 413 13.14 -29.29 13.99
N GLY A 414 12.97 -29.67 12.73
CA GLY A 414 11.69 -30.08 12.15
C GLY A 414 10.66 -28.97 11.92
N SER A 415 11.05 -27.70 12.10
CA SER A 415 10.18 -26.56 11.81
C SER A 415 9.90 -26.45 10.31
N LYS A 416 8.67 -26.04 9.96
CA LYS A 416 8.26 -25.66 8.60
C LYS A 416 8.13 -24.16 8.49
N PHE A 417 8.25 -23.62 7.27
CA PHE A 417 8.07 -22.22 6.98
C PHE A 417 6.76 -21.98 6.25
N VAL A 418 6.00 -20.99 6.67
CA VAL A 418 4.74 -20.60 6.05
C VAL A 418 4.93 -19.24 5.39
N PHE A 419 4.80 -19.22 4.07
CA PHE A 419 4.75 -17.99 3.28
C PHE A 419 3.30 -17.53 3.20
N GLN A 420 2.97 -16.43 3.86
CA GLN A 420 1.70 -15.74 3.69
C GLN A 420 1.90 -14.66 2.64
N MET A 421 1.24 -14.82 1.49
CA MET A 421 1.42 -13.96 0.33
C MET A 421 0.17 -13.11 0.10
N HIS A 422 0.37 -11.81 -0.07
CA HIS A 422 -0.66 -10.91 -0.57
C HIS A 422 -0.26 -10.35 -1.94
N TYR A 423 -1.16 -10.49 -2.92
CA TYR A 423 -0.94 -10.06 -4.29
C TYR A 423 -1.90 -8.93 -4.69
N THR A 424 -1.37 -7.97 -5.45
CA THR A 424 -2.17 -6.92 -6.10
C THR A 424 -2.01 -7.05 -7.62
N PRO A 425 -3.06 -7.42 -8.36
CA PRO A 425 -3.06 -7.44 -9.83
C PRO A 425 -2.69 -6.08 -10.42
N ASN A 426 -1.92 -6.08 -11.51
CA ASN A 426 -1.40 -4.86 -12.13
C ASN A 426 -1.91 -4.60 -13.56
N GLY A 427 -2.93 -5.36 -14.02
CA GLY A 427 -3.50 -5.24 -15.36
C GLY A 427 -3.03 -6.31 -16.33
N ALA A 428 -1.98 -7.07 -16.02
CA ALA A 428 -1.49 -8.20 -16.80
C ALA A 428 -1.34 -9.44 -15.93
N GLU A 429 -1.48 -10.64 -16.54
CA GLU A 429 -1.13 -11.88 -15.83
C GLU A 429 0.38 -11.92 -15.58
N GLN A 430 0.77 -12.23 -14.35
CA GLN A 430 2.15 -12.25 -13.92
C GLN A 430 2.48 -13.55 -13.19
N ASP A 431 3.74 -13.95 -13.24
CA ASP A 431 4.24 -15.09 -12.47
C ASP A 431 5.08 -14.59 -11.29
N ASP A 432 4.87 -15.17 -10.09
CA ASP A 432 5.68 -14.93 -8.91
C ASP A 432 6.27 -16.20 -8.34
N LEU A 433 7.54 -16.13 -7.94
CA LEU A 433 8.25 -17.18 -7.21
C LEU A 433 9.09 -16.54 -6.10
N THR A 434 8.41 -16.05 -5.08
CA THR A 434 9.03 -15.43 -3.90
C THR A 434 9.91 -16.43 -3.15
N GLN A 435 11.01 -15.90 -2.61
CA GLN A 435 11.97 -16.69 -1.82
C GLN A 435 12.42 -15.92 -0.56
N VAL A 436 12.85 -16.67 0.45
CA VAL A 436 13.47 -16.12 1.66
C VAL A 436 14.90 -16.67 1.79
N GLY A 437 15.83 -15.79 2.12
CA GLY A 437 17.21 -16.12 2.47
C GLY A 437 17.47 -15.86 3.95
N MET A 438 18.27 -16.68 4.58
CA MET A 438 18.61 -16.59 5.98
C MET A 438 20.11 -16.79 6.20
N THR A 439 20.67 -16.05 7.15
CA THR A 439 22.04 -16.26 7.64
C THR A 439 21.99 -16.87 9.03
N PHE A 440 22.80 -17.90 9.25
CA PHE A 440 22.87 -18.64 10.50
C PHE A 440 24.11 -18.21 11.32
N VAL A 441 24.05 -18.40 12.61
CA VAL A 441 25.18 -18.24 13.51
C VAL A 441 25.31 -19.48 14.39
N PRO A 442 26.54 -19.88 14.77
CA PRO A 442 26.72 -20.92 15.76
C PRO A 442 26.05 -20.57 17.08
N GLU A 443 25.44 -21.55 17.73
CA GLU A 443 24.78 -21.34 19.02
C GLU A 443 25.72 -20.74 20.07
N SER A 444 27.01 -21.10 20.04
CA SER A 444 28.04 -20.58 20.94
C SER A 444 28.30 -19.07 20.82
N GLU A 445 27.90 -18.45 19.70
CA GLU A 445 28.01 -17.02 19.46
C GLU A 445 26.75 -16.26 19.86
N VAL A 446 25.64 -16.96 20.20
CA VAL A 446 24.37 -16.34 20.54
C VAL A 446 24.31 -16.02 22.02
N THR A 447 24.32 -14.74 22.31
CA THR A 447 24.20 -14.21 23.67
C THR A 447 22.75 -13.79 24.02
N HIS A 448 21.93 -13.48 22.98
CA HIS A 448 20.55 -13.05 23.15
C HIS A 448 19.62 -13.79 22.18
N GLU A 449 18.52 -14.31 22.69
CA GLU A 449 17.45 -14.89 21.87
C GLU A 449 16.45 -13.81 21.48
N ALA A 450 16.25 -13.62 20.17
CA ALA A 450 15.25 -12.71 19.63
C ALA A 450 13.94 -13.44 19.33
N PHE A 451 12.81 -12.79 19.62
CA PHE A 451 11.47 -13.30 19.30
C PHE A 451 10.47 -12.14 19.22
N THR A 452 9.30 -12.42 18.68
CA THR A 452 8.26 -11.40 18.44
C THR A 452 7.12 -11.57 19.43
N LEU A 453 6.82 -10.52 20.20
CA LEU A 453 5.62 -10.42 21.01
C LEU A 453 4.47 -9.85 20.18
N LEU A 454 3.25 -10.22 20.53
CA LEU A 454 2.05 -9.78 19.84
C LEU A 454 1.17 -8.94 20.76
N GLY A 455 0.90 -7.71 20.34
CA GLY A 455 -0.23 -6.92 20.80
C GLY A 455 -1.38 -7.08 19.82
N ILE A 456 -2.58 -7.41 20.30
CA ILE A 456 -3.70 -7.73 19.42
C ILE A 456 -5.03 -7.44 20.12
N ASP A 457 -6.01 -6.96 19.34
CA ASP A 457 -7.43 -7.01 19.67
C ASP A 457 -8.18 -7.68 18.52
N GLN A 458 -8.99 -8.67 18.83
CA GLN A 458 -9.78 -9.46 17.85
C GLN A 458 -11.29 -9.30 18.07
N GLU A 459 -11.72 -8.55 19.10
CA GLU A 459 -13.10 -8.45 19.53
C GLU A 459 -13.74 -7.08 19.24
N PHE A 460 -13.27 -6.40 18.18
CA PHE A 460 -13.80 -5.12 17.77
C PHE A 460 -14.86 -5.22 16.65
N GLU A 461 -15.78 -4.26 16.64
CA GLU A 461 -16.76 -4.04 15.59
C GLU A 461 -16.71 -2.57 15.15
N ILE A 462 -16.18 -2.30 13.95
CA ILE A 462 -16.15 -0.95 13.40
C ILE A 462 -17.49 -0.66 12.74
N PRO A 463 -18.27 0.32 13.23
CA PRO A 463 -19.59 0.63 12.68
C PRO A 463 -19.54 1.16 11.24
N PRO A 464 -20.64 1.04 10.46
CA PRO A 464 -20.78 1.69 9.17
C PRO A 464 -20.56 3.19 9.25
N HIS A 465 -19.99 3.77 8.19
CA HIS A 465 -19.83 5.21 7.96
C HIS A 465 -19.01 5.98 9.00
N VAL A 466 -18.39 5.34 9.97
CA VAL A 466 -17.56 6.00 10.99
C VAL A 466 -16.21 6.39 10.40
N ALA A 467 -15.81 7.65 10.56
CA ALA A 467 -14.56 8.16 9.98
C ALA A 467 -13.35 8.04 10.90
N ASP A 468 -13.54 7.66 12.17
CA ASP A 468 -12.47 7.57 13.15
C ASP A 468 -12.88 6.68 14.32
N PHE A 469 -12.53 5.41 14.25
CA PHE A 469 -12.85 4.39 15.25
C PHE A 469 -11.57 3.88 15.91
N PRO A 470 -11.38 4.08 17.23
CA PRO A 470 -10.22 3.57 17.94
C PRO A 470 -10.42 2.11 18.36
N VAL A 471 -9.37 1.32 18.23
CA VAL A 471 -9.25 -0.03 18.77
C VAL A 471 -7.98 -0.08 19.61
N HIS A 472 -8.07 -0.61 20.83
CA HIS A 472 -6.97 -0.65 21.77
C HIS A 472 -6.51 -2.09 22.00
N GLY A 473 -5.22 -2.32 21.89
CA GLY A 473 -4.63 -3.61 22.17
C GLY A 473 -3.42 -3.48 23.07
N ASN A 474 -3.00 -4.59 23.64
CA ASN A 474 -1.82 -4.64 24.50
C ASN A 474 -1.08 -5.98 24.35
N VAL A 475 0.17 -5.99 24.78
CA VAL A 475 0.93 -7.22 24.99
C VAL A 475 0.58 -7.76 26.37
N GLY A 476 -0.07 -8.93 26.40
CA GLY A 476 -0.56 -9.50 27.66
C GLY A 476 0.53 -9.88 28.67
N TRP A 477 1.73 -10.19 28.16
CA TRP A 477 2.90 -10.50 28.98
C TRP A 477 4.18 -10.28 28.18
N PHE A 478 5.25 -9.88 28.85
CA PHE A 478 6.59 -9.82 28.29
C PHE A 478 7.65 -10.05 29.39
N PRO A 479 8.82 -10.66 29.02
CA PRO A 479 9.89 -10.89 29.98
C PRO A 479 10.55 -9.57 30.36
N LYS A 480 10.72 -9.34 31.66
CA LYS A 480 11.28 -8.08 32.18
C LYS A 480 12.76 -7.88 31.85
N ARG A 481 13.48 -8.96 31.55
CA ARG A 481 14.90 -8.90 31.14
C ARG A 481 15.13 -8.64 29.67
N ALA A 482 14.09 -8.69 28.87
CA ALA A 482 14.19 -8.42 27.43
C ALA A 482 14.28 -6.92 27.12
N GLU A 483 14.77 -6.66 25.92
CA GLU A 483 14.81 -5.32 25.31
C GLU A 483 13.94 -5.30 24.05
N LEU A 484 13.16 -4.23 23.88
CA LEU A 484 12.40 -3.98 22.67
C LEU A 484 13.33 -3.40 21.60
N LEU A 485 13.38 -4.03 20.42
CA LEU A 485 14.23 -3.66 19.31
C LEU A 485 13.47 -2.93 18.19
N ALA A 486 12.22 -3.35 17.90
CA ALA A 486 11.44 -2.78 16.82
C ALA A 486 9.93 -2.93 17.06
N ILE A 487 9.14 -2.09 16.37
CA ILE A 487 7.68 -2.06 16.40
C ILE A 487 7.17 -2.15 14.97
N VAL A 488 6.19 -3.04 14.70
CA VAL A 488 5.58 -3.22 13.38
C VAL A 488 4.07 -3.12 13.51
N PRO A 489 3.47 -1.98 13.16
CA PRO A 489 2.02 -1.83 13.07
C PRO A 489 1.45 -2.64 11.91
N HIS A 490 0.29 -3.28 12.12
CA HIS A 490 -0.43 -3.95 11.04
C HIS A 490 -1.93 -3.70 11.13
N MET A 491 -2.47 -3.09 10.10
CA MET A 491 -3.90 -2.88 9.83
C MET A 491 -4.13 -3.08 8.33
N HIS A 492 -5.39 -3.24 7.92
CA HIS A 492 -5.75 -3.34 6.50
C HIS A 492 -6.13 -1.96 5.91
N VAL A 493 -6.98 -1.97 4.87
CA VAL A 493 -7.28 -0.78 4.03
C VAL A 493 -8.04 0.34 4.72
N ARG A 494 -8.66 0.07 5.88
CA ARG A 494 -9.31 1.11 6.68
C ARG A 494 -8.41 1.70 7.76
N GLY A 495 -7.19 1.16 7.90
CA GLY A 495 -6.20 1.71 8.83
C GLY A 495 -5.94 3.18 8.54
N LYS A 496 -6.12 4.04 9.56
CA LYS A 496 -5.98 5.51 9.47
C LYS A 496 -4.77 6.04 10.22
N ALA A 497 -4.59 5.60 11.44
CA ALA A 497 -3.48 6.01 12.29
C ALA A 497 -3.15 4.91 13.31
N PHE A 498 -1.91 4.94 13.80
CA PHE A 498 -1.44 3.99 14.79
C PHE A 498 -0.56 4.68 15.83
N GLN A 499 -0.66 4.25 17.08
CA GLN A 499 0.21 4.72 18.17
C GLN A 499 0.57 3.55 19.07
N ALA A 500 1.88 3.36 19.34
CA ALA A 500 2.37 2.44 20.35
C ALA A 500 2.87 3.22 21.55
N THR A 501 2.55 2.74 22.74
CA THR A 501 2.91 3.37 24.01
C THR A 501 3.49 2.38 25.00
N SER A 502 4.39 2.86 25.87
CA SER A 502 4.78 2.17 27.09
C SER A 502 4.18 2.86 28.32
N ARG A 503 3.94 2.10 29.37
CA ARG A 503 3.47 2.62 30.66
C ARG A 503 4.40 2.23 31.79
N ARG A 504 4.67 3.20 32.66
CA ARG A 504 5.40 2.99 33.91
C ARG A 504 4.65 3.71 35.06
N GLY A 505 3.97 2.97 35.92
CA GLY A 505 3.02 3.53 36.88
C GLY A 505 1.95 4.35 36.15
N ASP A 506 1.83 5.65 36.48
CA ASP A 506 0.89 6.58 35.82
C ASP A 506 1.49 7.33 34.62
N GLN A 507 2.77 7.11 34.35
CA GLN A 507 3.43 7.75 33.20
C GLN A 507 3.24 6.92 31.93
N THR A 508 2.85 7.58 30.84
CA THR A 508 2.74 7.00 29.51
C THR A 508 3.72 7.69 28.58
N GLU A 509 4.50 6.91 27.86
CA GLU A 509 5.43 7.38 26.84
C GLU A 509 4.99 6.87 25.47
N ILE A 510 4.99 7.76 24.47
CA ILE A 510 4.72 7.40 23.09
C ILE A 510 6.01 6.89 22.45
N LEU A 511 6.05 5.59 22.12
CA LEU A 511 7.18 4.94 21.47
C LEU A 511 7.17 5.11 19.96
N LEU A 512 5.98 5.13 19.38
CA LEU A 512 5.75 5.31 17.93
C LEU A 512 4.39 5.97 17.73
N GLU A 513 4.34 6.99 16.89
CA GLU A 513 3.10 7.54 16.36
C GLU A 513 3.16 7.57 14.82
N VAL A 514 2.16 6.98 14.18
CA VAL A 514 1.94 6.97 12.73
C VAL A 514 0.61 7.68 12.48
N PRO A 515 0.58 9.02 12.36
CA PRO A 515 -0.66 9.79 12.26
C PRO A 515 -1.39 9.59 10.92
N ARG A 516 -0.70 9.05 9.92
CA ARG A 516 -1.23 8.72 8.61
C ARG A 516 -0.70 7.34 8.22
N TYR A 517 -1.41 6.30 8.68
CA TYR A 517 -1.11 4.93 8.30
C TYR A 517 -1.45 4.73 6.81
N ASP A 518 -0.60 3.98 6.12
CA ASP A 518 -0.82 3.60 4.73
C ASP A 518 -0.58 2.10 4.59
N PHE A 519 -1.62 1.38 4.18
CA PHE A 519 -1.60 -0.07 4.02
C PHE A 519 -0.49 -0.57 3.08
N ASN A 520 -0.07 0.27 2.12
CA ASN A 520 1.01 -0.08 1.21
C ASN A 520 2.41 -0.03 1.87
N TRP A 521 2.54 0.62 3.03
CA TRP A 521 3.82 0.89 3.69
C TRP A 521 3.80 0.43 5.15
N GLN A 522 3.80 -0.90 5.35
CA GLN A 522 3.76 -1.52 6.68
C GLN A 522 5.18 -1.67 7.24
N HIS A 523 5.81 -0.55 7.58
CA HIS A 523 7.22 -0.52 7.98
C HIS A 523 7.49 -1.21 9.31
N VAL A 524 8.70 -1.81 9.38
CA VAL A 524 9.37 -2.10 10.64
C VAL A 524 10.02 -0.82 11.13
N TYR A 525 9.66 -0.35 12.33
CA TYR A 525 10.24 0.81 12.97
C TYR A 525 11.30 0.34 13.98
N GLU A 526 12.58 0.36 13.58
CA GLU A 526 13.70 -0.13 14.37
C GLU A 526 14.18 0.95 15.34
N LEU A 527 14.07 0.72 16.63
CA LEU A 527 14.49 1.69 17.65
C LEU A 527 16.00 1.99 17.53
N ALA A 528 16.37 3.27 17.60
CA ALA A 528 17.75 3.69 17.59
C ALA A 528 18.51 3.22 18.83
N GLN A 529 17.80 3.14 19.95
CA GLN A 529 18.26 2.55 21.21
C GLN A 529 17.21 1.55 21.69
N PRO A 530 17.58 0.30 22.00
CA PRO A 530 16.67 -0.67 22.59
C PRO A 530 16.04 -0.16 23.89
N LEU A 531 14.74 -0.45 24.10
CA LEU A 531 14.04 -0.11 25.32
C LEU A 531 14.04 -1.32 26.27
N LYS A 532 14.58 -1.15 27.49
CA LYS A 532 14.55 -2.19 28.51
C LYS A 532 13.12 -2.42 29.01
N LEU A 533 12.64 -3.64 28.91
CA LEU A 533 11.29 -4.00 29.36
C LEU A 533 11.18 -4.07 30.89
N SER A 534 12.31 -4.09 31.64
CA SER A 534 12.33 -3.89 33.08
C SER A 534 11.82 -2.52 33.51
N ASP A 535 11.94 -1.52 32.63
CA ASP A 535 11.64 -0.12 32.94
C ASP A 535 10.18 0.25 32.73
N ILE A 536 9.38 -0.67 32.20
CA ILE A 536 7.96 -0.45 31.86
C ILE A 536 7.06 -1.54 32.45
N ASP A 537 5.78 -1.20 32.65
CA ASP A 537 4.78 -2.12 33.17
C ASP A 537 3.90 -2.70 32.07
N LYS A 538 3.64 -1.92 30.99
CA LYS A 538 2.79 -2.30 29.88
C LYS A 538 3.34 -1.84 28.54
N LEU A 539 3.08 -2.63 27.51
CA LEU A 539 3.15 -2.25 26.10
C LEU A 539 1.73 -2.25 25.56
N GLU A 540 1.29 -1.10 25.06
CA GLU A 540 -0.08 -0.87 24.58
C GLU A 540 -0.03 -0.24 23.20
N PHE A 541 -1.12 -0.37 22.43
CA PHE A 541 -1.28 0.37 21.17
C PHE A 541 -2.71 0.82 20.98
N THR A 542 -2.88 1.84 20.13
CA THR A 542 -4.15 2.28 19.60
C THR A 542 -4.07 2.27 18.08
N ALA A 543 -4.90 1.46 17.45
CA ALA A 543 -5.17 1.47 16.02
C ALA A 543 -6.43 2.31 15.76
N ARG A 544 -6.41 3.17 14.74
CA ARG A 544 -7.58 3.98 14.36
C ARG A 544 -7.99 3.65 12.94
N PHE A 545 -9.29 3.51 12.72
CA PHE A 545 -9.87 3.08 11.45
C PHE A 545 -10.84 4.12 10.87
N ASP A 546 -10.85 4.22 9.53
CA ASP A 546 -11.80 5.03 8.77
C ASP A 546 -12.67 4.13 7.88
N ASN A 547 -13.88 3.81 8.35
CA ASN A 547 -14.90 3.06 7.61
C ASN A 547 -15.90 4.00 6.89
N SER A 548 -15.55 5.24 6.65
CA SER A 548 -16.42 6.20 5.96
C SER A 548 -16.28 6.13 4.44
N GLY A 549 -17.25 6.71 3.74
CA GLY A 549 -17.20 6.87 2.28
C GLY A 549 -16.12 7.86 1.80
N LYS A 550 -15.44 8.58 2.72
CA LYS A 550 -14.32 9.47 2.38
C LYS A 550 -12.99 8.74 2.29
N ASN A 551 -12.89 7.53 2.87
CA ASN A 551 -11.72 6.69 2.69
C ASN A 551 -11.75 6.05 1.30
N PRO A 552 -10.85 6.44 0.37
CA PRO A 552 -10.87 5.92 -1.00
C PRO A 552 -10.53 4.43 -1.08
N ALA A 553 -9.85 3.88 -0.08
CA ALA A 553 -9.49 2.46 -0.02
C ALA A 553 -10.59 1.58 0.58
N ASN A 554 -11.62 2.16 1.20
CA ASN A 554 -12.71 1.40 1.82
C ASN A 554 -13.58 0.71 0.75
N PRO A 555 -13.68 -0.63 0.76
CA PRO A 555 -14.47 -1.36 -0.24
C PRO A 555 -15.97 -1.11 -0.12
N ASP A 556 -16.50 -1.04 1.10
CA ASP A 556 -17.93 -0.80 1.39
C ASP A 556 -18.10 -0.12 2.75
N PRO A 557 -18.42 1.18 2.76
CA PRO A 557 -18.64 1.93 4.00
C PRO A 557 -19.95 1.58 4.73
N SER A 558 -20.87 0.86 4.10
CA SER A 558 -22.16 0.48 4.70
C SER A 558 -22.07 -0.77 5.58
N GLN A 559 -20.95 -1.50 5.54
CA GLN A 559 -20.76 -2.72 6.30
C GLN A 559 -20.19 -2.45 7.70
N THR A 560 -20.64 -3.20 8.70
CA THR A 560 -19.89 -3.37 9.94
C THR A 560 -18.66 -4.23 9.67
N VAL A 561 -17.50 -3.79 10.13
CA VAL A 561 -16.22 -4.47 9.89
C VAL A 561 -15.70 -5.05 11.18
N THR A 562 -15.30 -6.31 11.13
CA THR A 562 -14.76 -7.07 12.26
C THR A 562 -13.38 -7.62 11.93
N TRP A 563 -12.75 -8.25 12.92
CA TRP A 563 -11.51 -8.98 12.72
C TRP A 563 -11.62 -10.00 11.57
N GLY A 564 -10.60 -10.07 10.75
CA GLY A 564 -10.43 -11.10 9.72
C GLY A 564 -9.13 -10.97 8.94
N ASP A 565 -8.79 -12.06 8.24
CA ASP A 565 -7.51 -12.20 7.53
C ASP A 565 -7.48 -11.48 6.17
N GLN A 566 -8.66 -11.17 5.59
CA GLN A 566 -8.71 -10.63 4.24
C GLN A 566 -8.63 -9.11 4.23
N THR A 567 -8.14 -8.54 3.15
CA THR A 567 -7.93 -7.09 2.99
C THR A 567 -9.20 -6.24 3.21
N TRP A 568 -10.38 -6.80 2.90
CA TRP A 568 -11.68 -6.14 3.13
C TRP A 568 -12.24 -6.29 4.54
N GLU A 569 -11.61 -7.08 5.39
CA GLU A 569 -11.80 -7.18 6.82
C GLU A 569 -10.76 -6.28 7.50
N GLU A 570 -10.61 -6.32 8.83
CA GLU A 570 -9.60 -5.52 9.50
C GLU A 570 -8.81 -6.30 10.55
N MET A 571 -7.59 -5.86 10.78
CA MET A 571 -6.74 -6.31 11.86
C MET A 571 -6.27 -5.13 12.72
N ALA A 572 -6.30 -5.29 14.04
CA ALA A 572 -5.67 -4.38 15.00
C ALA A 572 -4.51 -5.12 15.66
N VAL A 573 -3.31 -4.99 15.08
CA VAL A 573 -2.12 -5.77 15.47
C VAL A 573 -0.88 -4.88 15.60
N ALA A 574 -0.07 -5.17 16.59
CA ALA A 574 1.29 -4.68 16.73
C ALA A 574 2.24 -5.84 16.99
N PHE A 575 3.26 -6.00 16.16
CA PHE A 575 4.37 -6.89 16.45
C PHE A 575 5.46 -6.09 17.15
N PHE A 576 5.94 -6.63 18.27
CA PHE A 576 7.03 -6.05 19.05
C PHE A 576 8.21 -7.02 19.01
N GLU A 577 9.25 -6.66 18.30
CA GLU A 577 10.47 -7.44 18.21
C GLU A 577 11.30 -7.21 19.45
N VAL A 578 11.59 -8.27 20.18
CA VAL A 578 12.34 -8.23 21.44
C VAL A 578 13.49 -9.20 21.46
N SER A 579 14.46 -8.97 22.32
CA SER A 579 15.54 -9.93 22.59
C SER A 579 15.81 -10.04 24.09
N GLU A 580 16.16 -11.24 24.53
CA GLU A 580 16.49 -11.54 25.94
C GLU A 580 17.84 -12.22 26.05
N PRO A 581 18.67 -11.86 27.09
CA PRO A 581 19.93 -12.56 27.36
C PRO A 581 19.73 -14.06 27.62
N ARG A 582 20.55 -14.92 27.01
CA ARG A 582 20.49 -16.39 27.16
C ARG A 582 21.08 -16.94 28.44
N ASP A 583 21.93 -16.17 29.13
CA ASP A 583 22.50 -16.52 30.44
C ASP A 583 21.48 -16.51 31.58
N ALA A 584 20.29 -16.06 31.29
CA ALA A 584 19.18 -15.97 32.23
C ALA A 584 18.38 -17.26 32.30
N VAL A 585 17.84 -17.58 33.45
CA VAL A 585 16.69 -18.47 33.55
C VAL A 585 15.51 -17.73 32.85
N ALA A 586 15.11 -18.19 31.68
CA ALA A 586 14.02 -17.61 30.94
C ALA A 586 12.76 -17.53 31.81
N GLU A 587 12.15 -16.35 31.92
CA GLU A 587 10.88 -16.24 32.59
C GLU A 587 9.84 -17.07 31.82
N PRO A 588 9.14 -18.00 32.47
CA PRO A 588 8.17 -18.85 31.77
C PRO A 588 7.03 -17.99 31.22
N GLU A 589 6.79 -18.06 29.93
CA GLU A 589 5.64 -17.44 29.31
C GLU A 589 4.35 -18.06 29.86
N PRO A 590 3.41 -17.28 30.41
CA PRO A 590 2.14 -17.80 30.89
C PRO A 590 1.40 -18.56 29.79
N VAL A 591 0.89 -19.74 30.11
CA VAL A 591 0.19 -20.62 29.15
C VAL A 591 -0.95 -19.91 28.39
N ARG A 592 -1.54 -18.88 28.99
CA ARG A 592 -2.60 -18.06 28.36
C ARG A 592 -2.12 -17.16 27.24
N ASN A 593 -0.82 -16.82 27.18
CA ASN A 593 -0.26 -15.92 26.17
C ASN A 593 0.31 -16.63 24.95
N LYS A 594 0.32 -17.96 24.93
CA LYS A 594 0.52 -18.72 23.69
C LYS A 594 -0.72 -18.59 22.77
N GLN A 595 -1.14 -17.31 22.54
CA GLN A 595 -2.05 -16.98 21.46
C GLN A 595 -1.31 -17.35 20.16
N LYS A 596 -1.50 -18.59 19.72
CA LYS A 596 -1.14 -18.97 18.37
C LYS A 596 -1.86 -17.97 17.47
N LEU A 597 -1.14 -17.12 16.77
CA LEU A 597 -1.64 -16.52 15.55
C LEU A 597 -2.03 -17.74 14.69
N ILE A 598 -3.32 -18.10 14.71
CA ILE A 598 -3.81 -19.23 13.94
C ILE A 598 -3.91 -18.71 12.51
N VAL A 599 -2.76 -18.68 11.85
CA VAL A 599 -2.74 -18.73 10.39
C VAL A 599 -3.37 -20.07 10.07
N LYS A 600 -4.62 -20.06 9.61
CA LYS A 600 -5.31 -21.26 9.12
C LYS A 600 -4.62 -21.72 7.85
N VAL A 601 -3.44 -22.27 7.98
CA VAL A 601 -2.83 -23.09 6.93
C VAL A 601 -3.59 -24.40 6.94
N GLY A 602 -4.13 -24.78 5.80
CA GLY A 602 -4.93 -25.98 5.63
C GLY A 602 -4.35 -27.15 6.45
N ALA A 603 -5.15 -27.61 7.42
CA ALA A 603 -4.74 -28.60 8.38
C ALA A 603 -4.29 -29.87 7.66
N GLU A 604 -2.97 -30.12 7.64
CA GLU A 604 -2.51 -31.50 7.51
C GLU A 604 -3.02 -32.26 8.74
N LYS A 605 -3.74 -33.34 8.48
CA LYS A 605 -4.36 -34.18 9.49
C LYS A 605 -3.31 -34.74 10.44
N SER A 606 -3.34 -34.34 11.71
CA SER A 606 -2.75 -35.14 12.76
C SER A 606 -3.68 -36.35 13.04
N ASP A 607 -3.22 -37.54 12.82
CA ASP A 607 -4.01 -38.77 12.90
C ASP A 607 -4.38 -39.24 14.33
N THR A 608 -4.17 -38.37 15.36
CA THR A 608 -4.21 -38.83 16.76
C THR A 608 -5.20 -38.16 17.67
N GLU A 609 -5.92 -37.15 17.25
CA GLU A 609 -6.96 -36.58 18.11
C GLU A 609 -8.30 -37.25 17.87
N SER A 610 -8.86 -37.92 18.89
CA SER A 610 -10.18 -38.57 18.77
C SER A 610 -11.23 -37.49 18.59
N VAL A 611 -12.29 -37.76 17.79
CA VAL A 611 -13.41 -36.85 17.60
C VAL A 611 -14.05 -36.52 18.96
N GLU A 612 -14.06 -37.46 19.87
CA GLU A 612 -14.59 -37.28 21.24
C GLU A 612 -13.79 -36.27 22.05
N LYS A 613 -12.46 -36.29 21.95
CA LYS A 613 -11.60 -35.31 22.59
C LYS A 613 -11.83 -33.91 22.01
N PHE A 614 -11.89 -33.78 20.67
CA PHE A 614 -12.20 -32.50 20.04
C PHE A 614 -13.55 -31.94 20.53
N VAL A 615 -14.60 -32.76 20.60
CA VAL A 615 -15.93 -32.35 21.09
C VAL A 615 -15.87 -31.91 22.56
N ALA A 616 -15.17 -32.68 23.40
CA ALA A 616 -15.01 -32.34 24.83
C ALA A 616 -14.27 -31.01 25.02
N ASP A 617 -13.14 -30.82 24.32
CA ASP A 617 -12.33 -29.60 24.37
C ASP A 617 -13.11 -28.39 23.83
N PHE A 618 -13.99 -28.61 22.84
CA PHE A 618 -14.84 -27.55 22.28
C PHE A 618 -15.86 -27.06 23.30
N PHE A 619 -16.60 -27.96 23.97
CA PHE A 619 -17.53 -27.59 25.02
C PHE A 619 -16.82 -26.96 26.22
N GLN A 620 -15.72 -27.54 26.69
CA GLN A 620 -14.95 -26.95 27.78
C GLN A 620 -14.51 -25.50 27.48
N ARG A 621 -14.27 -25.19 26.22
CA ARG A 621 -13.78 -23.87 25.79
C ARG A 621 -14.90 -22.86 25.59
N PHE A 622 -16.04 -23.26 25.07
CA PHE A 622 -17.07 -22.34 24.57
C PHE A 622 -18.40 -22.41 25.34
N ASP A 623 -18.79 -23.52 25.90
CA ASP A 623 -19.99 -23.65 26.74
C ASP A 623 -19.73 -23.02 28.12
N LYS A 624 -20.02 -21.72 28.25
CA LYS A 624 -19.75 -20.94 29.43
C LYS A 624 -20.76 -21.11 30.54
N ASN A 625 -21.99 -21.45 30.17
CA ASN A 625 -23.11 -21.65 31.11
C ASN A 625 -23.32 -23.12 31.50
N ALA A 626 -22.56 -24.05 30.88
CA ALA A 626 -22.57 -25.50 31.10
C ALA A 626 -23.95 -26.16 30.82
N ASP A 627 -24.69 -25.65 29.83
CA ASP A 627 -26.00 -26.18 29.43
C ASP A 627 -25.91 -27.25 28.33
N ALA A 628 -24.69 -27.62 27.90
CA ALA A 628 -24.36 -28.57 26.87
C ALA A 628 -24.79 -28.12 25.45
N VAL A 629 -24.98 -26.84 25.24
CA VAL A 629 -25.20 -26.18 23.97
C VAL A 629 -24.26 -24.96 23.88
N VAL A 630 -23.63 -24.71 22.74
CA VAL A 630 -22.81 -23.50 22.55
C VAL A 630 -23.60 -22.51 21.70
N GLU A 631 -24.01 -21.41 22.30
CA GLU A 631 -24.69 -20.33 21.58
C GLU A 631 -23.71 -19.30 20.99
N THR A 632 -24.17 -18.52 20.01
CA THR A 632 -23.32 -17.52 19.34
C THR A 632 -22.66 -16.55 20.32
N HIS A 633 -23.37 -16.14 21.39
CA HIS A 633 -22.85 -15.18 22.36
C HIS A 633 -21.74 -15.74 23.27
N GLU A 634 -21.59 -17.06 23.36
CA GLU A 634 -20.56 -17.74 24.16
C GLU A 634 -19.25 -17.92 23.41
N THR A 635 -19.28 -17.73 22.10
CA THR A 635 -18.11 -17.92 21.22
C THR A 635 -17.44 -16.59 20.87
N PRO A 636 -16.13 -16.58 20.65
CA PRO A 636 -15.41 -15.41 20.15
C PRO A 636 -15.98 -14.92 18.81
N LEU A 637 -15.93 -13.61 18.57
CA LEU A 637 -16.47 -12.97 17.37
C LEU A 637 -15.95 -13.60 16.07
N VAL A 638 -14.66 -13.95 16.03
CA VAL A 638 -14.02 -14.64 14.90
C VAL A 638 -14.67 -15.98 14.59
N PHE A 639 -14.95 -16.78 15.64
CA PHE A 639 -15.61 -18.06 15.43
C PHE A 639 -17.08 -17.89 15.04
N ARG A 640 -17.79 -16.91 15.60
CA ARG A 640 -19.17 -16.56 15.17
C ARG A 640 -19.23 -16.30 13.67
N LYS A 641 -18.29 -15.55 13.16
CA LYS A 641 -18.30 -15.09 11.76
C LYS A 641 -17.85 -16.16 10.77
N TYR A 642 -16.80 -16.91 11.09
CA TYR A 642 -16.13 -17.79 10.13
C TYR A 642 -16.27 -19.28 10.42
N GLY A 643 -16.56 -19.65 11.65
CA GLY A 643 -16.65 -21.04 12.07
C GLY A 643 -18.05 -21.49 12.41
N PHE A 644 -18.85 -20.62 13.03
CA PHE A 644 -20.13 -21.02 13.60
C PHE A 644 -21.06 -21.66 12.57
N ARG A 645 -21.27 -21.02 11.41
CA ARG A 645 -22.12 -21.53 10.32
C ARG A 645 -21.64 -22.83 9.68
N GLU A 646 -20.35 -23.15 9.77
CA GLU A 646 -19.86 -24.45 9.30
C GLU A 646 -20.26 -25.58 10.22
N PHE A 647 -20.52 -25.28 11.48
CA PHE A 647 -20.93 -26.20 12.51
C PHE A 647 -22.44 -26.23 12.65
N ASP A 648 -23.09 -25.07 12.68
CA ASP A 648 -24.55 -24.87 12.77
C ASP A 648 -25.24 -25.29 11.46
N ARG A 649 -25.78 -26.51 11.45
CA ARG A 649 -26.34 -27.17 10.25
C ARG A 649 -27.77 -26.78 9.95
N ASP A 650 -28.55 -26.53 10.99
CA ASP A 650 -29.97 -26.20 10.89
C ASP A 650 -30.21 -24.69 10.98
N ALA A 651 -29.12 -23.93 11.17
CA ALA A 651 -29.10 -22.46 11.25
C ALA A 651 -29.97 -21.90 12.41
N ASP A 652 -30.06 -22.65 13.51
CA ASP A 652 -30.84 -22.25 14.70
C ASP A 652 -30.05 -21.33 15.64
N GLY A 653 -28.74 -21.05 15.35
CA GLY A 653 -27.85 -20.20 16.13
C GLY A 653 -27.28 -20.87 17.37
N LYS A 654 -27.36 -22.20 17.45
CA LYS A 654 -26.85 -23.03 18.53
C LYS A 654 -25.98 -24.15 17.97
N LEU A 655 -24.98 -24.58 18.71
CA LEU A 655 -24.12 -25.72 18.34
C LEU A 655 -24.36 -26.85 19.35
N THR A 656 -24.99 -27.88 18.88
CA THR A 656 -25.22 -29.11 19.63
C THR A 656 -24.01 -30.04 19.57
N ARG A 657 -23.95 -31.03 20.45
CA ARG A 657 -22.86 -32.02 20.46
C ARG A 657 -22.79 -32.79 19.15
N GLU A 658 -23.93 -33.11 18.56
CA GLU A 658 -24.09 -33.81 17.30
C GLU A 658 -23.52 -33.00 16.13
N GLU A 659 -23.74 -31.69 16.10
CA GLU A 659 -23.27 -30.81 15.08
C GLU A 659 -21.75 -30.62 15.15
N ILE A 660 -21.21 -30.42 16.35
CA ILE A 660 -19.77 -30.32 16.58
C ILE A 660 -19.08 -31.62 16.20
N GLN A 661 -19.65 -32.77 16.56
CA GLN A 661 -19.16 -34.10 16.19
C GLN A 661 -19.19 -34.32 14.66
N ALA A 662 -20.27 -33.94 14.01
CA ALA A 662 -20.43 -34.04 12.56
C ALA A 662 -19.45 -33.10 11.81
N ALA A 663 -19.19 -31.92 12.35
CA ALA A 663 -18.18 -31.01 11.79
C ALA A 663 -16.75 -31.56 11.94
N ALA A 664 -16.43 -32.12 13.10
CA ALA A 664 -15.14 -32.78 13.34
C ALA A 664 -14.90 -33.97 12.39
N GLN A 665 -15.92 -34.77 12.13
CA GLN A 665 -15.86 -35.88 11.19
C GLN A 665 -15.72 -35.44 9.73
N ARG A 666 -16.36 -34.34 9.33
CA ARG A 666 -16.21 -33.77 7.97
C ARG A 666 -14.79 -33.23 7.71
N LYS A 667 -14.20 -32.58 8.71
CA LYS A 667 -12.79 -32.10 8.61
C LYS A 667 -11.78 -33.24 8.45
N ARG A 668 -12.14 -34.47 8.88
CA ARG A 668 -11.32 -35.68 8.68
C ARG A 668 -11.43 -36.31 7.28
N LYS A 669 -12.53 -36.04 6.56
CA LYS A 669 -12.77 -36.62 5.21
C LYS A 669 -12.30 -35.72 4.07
N ARG A 670 -11.95 -34.47 4.38
CA ARG A 670 -11.34 -33.50 3.44
C ARG A 670 -9.84 -33.39 3.69
#